data_d7eb045c85508916c307d27f3fcdd78a
#
_entry.id   d7eb045c85508916c307d27f3fcdd78a
#
_cell.length_a   1.000
_cell.length_b   1.000
_cell.length_c   1.000
_cell.angle_alpha   90.00
_cell.angle_beta   90.00
_cell.angle_gamma   90.00
#
_symmetry.space_group_name_H-M   'P 1'
#
loop_
_entity.id
_entity.type
_entity.pdbx_description
1 polymer ?
#
loop_
_entity_poly.entity_id
_entity_poly.type
_entity_poly.pdbx_seq_one_letter_code
_entity_poly.pdbx_strand_id
1 'polypeptide(L)'
;MKTIQRITALLIALSVSHTASAASPLADAAENKDRAKLQSLLKNNANANASQVDGMTALHWAAHHDDLDAAKILIKAGAKANPRNRYGVTPLYSACLNGNGKMTELLLDKGADPNATLHEGETTLMTASRTGQPGPVKALLEKGAKVNAKGRKNQSALMWAAADGHVEIVKLLLKAGADSRAQLDSGFTPLFFAVREGRTQVVETLLSTGIDVNEVAKPKSGRLPRGTSPLTLAVENGHFELAAKLLEAGASPNDMRAGYTPLHMLSWVRKPDGGDGADDLAPPEGSGAMSSAQFAKALVKHGANINARLTRGKANYPGATPFMLASMKADVPLMQTLLALGADSMIPNGENSTPLMVATGIGKKMEAASAGTEPEILEASKLLLKLGVDINAVNDSGETAMHGAAYKNLPKVVKYLDENGANIKVWHKRNKRGSTPYLIAAGYRPGNFKPSRETMAAIKEVMAKHGVEPTEAPPTRVDPYAKKTARNNKSKKRTTRQPIKLFNGWNLEGWTIQNKGRFSVEDGVLKIDGGTGWLRSDKTYSDFTLVMEFRFLEPKANSGIFVRTGPTSKKDENGWPDHGYQIQCMDTLTGKPLATMLPYGAPPFEHKSDLEALKKAYKPAGQWHTYEITAKGETLKVKLNGILITTCTSIKNRSGHIGIQGEHGLLEFRKIELSAAGADGADGK
;
A
#
# COMPACT_ATOMS: atom_id res chain seq x y z
N MET A 1 10.22 15.34 1.42
CA MET A 1 11.48 15.77 0.74
C MET A 1 12.03 14.78 -0.29
N LYS A 2 11.84 13.45 -0.16
CA LYS A 2 12.35 12.47 -1.17
C LYS A 2 11.57 12.42 -2.50
N THR A 3 10.36 12.95 -2.58
CA THR A 3 9.53 12.93 -3.79
C THR A 3 9.86 14.08 -4.75
N ILE A 4 10.37 15.19 -4.24
CA ILE A 4 10.73 16.38 -5.06
C ILE A 4 11.99 16.11 -5.89
N GLN A 5 12.95 15.34 -5.37
CA GLN A 5 14.18 14.99 -6.12
C GLN A 5 13.95 14.04 -7.30
N ARG A 6 12.85 13.29 -7.34
CA ARG A 6 12.56 12.35 -8.45
C ARG A 6 11.95 13.01 -9.68
N ILE A 7 11.29 14.15 -9.53
CA ILE A 7 10.74 14.89 -10.68
C ILE A 7 11.84 15.73 -11.36
N THR A 8 12.80 16.23 -10.60
CA THR A 8 13.97 16.95 -11.16
C THR A 8 14.93 16.00 -11.89
N ALA A 9 15.02 14.72 -11.48
CA ALA A 9 15.90 13.74 -12.12
C ALA A 9 15.36 13.24 -13.48
N LEU A 10 14.05 13.34 -13.75
CA LEU A 10 13.48 12.91 -15.03
C LEU A 10 13.75 13.90 -16.17
N LEU A 11 14.23 15.11 -15.87
CA LEU A 11 14.62 16.11 -16.86
C LEU A 11 16.12 16.13 -17.19
N ILE A 12 16.96 15.37 -16.50
CA ILE A 12 18.43 15.47 -16.60
C ILE A 12 19.11 14.25 -17.27
N ALA A 13 18.43 13.13 -17.46
CA ALA A 13 19.05 11.89 -17.95
C ALA A 13 18.77 11.60 -19.43
N LEU A 14 19.09 12.53 -20.35
CA LEU A 14 19.18 12.24 -21.78
C LEU A 14 20.21 13.17 -22.45
N SER A 15 21.46 12.98 -22.12
CA SER A 15 22.57 13.42 -22.98
C SER A 15 23.31 12.19 -23.47
N VAL A 16 23.35 12.05 -24.78
CA VAL A 16 24.20 11.26 -25.68
C VAL A 16 23.41 10.27 -26.55
N SER A 17 23.03 10.76 -27.72
CA SER A 17 23.34 10.10 -28.99
C SER A 17 23.02 11.05 -30.15
N HIS A 18 24.06 11.44 -30.90
CA HIS A 18 23.95 12.27 -32.07
C HIS A 18 23.36 11.48 -33.25
N THR A 19 22.08 11.73 -33.52
CA THR A 19 21.51 11.52 -34.86
C THR A 19 20.84 12.81 -35.28
N ALA A 20 20.99 13.20 -36.54
CA ALA A 20 20.63 14.51 -37.13
C ALA A 20 19.30 15.07 -36.60
N SER A 21 19.40 15.89 -35.58
CA SER A 21 18.31 16.62 -34.94
C SER A 21 18.05 17.88 -35.77
N ALA A 22 16.78 18.25 -35.94
CA ALA A 22 16.44 19.60 -36.40
C ALA A 22 17.03 20.60 -35.39
N ALA A 23 18.23 21.08 -35.66
CA ALA A 23 18.95 21.97 -34.77
C ALA A 23 18.16 23.28 -34.65
N SER A 24 17.84 23.69 -33.42
CA SER A 24 17.34 25.03 -33.11
C SER A 24 18.45 25.82 -32.42
N PRO A 25 19.38 26.43 -33.20
CA PRO A 25 20.55 27.12 -32.63
C PRO A 25 20.17 28.17 -31.58
N LEU A 26 18.98 28.75 -31.70
CA LEU A 26 18.47 29.74 -30.76
C LEU A 26 18.02 29.05 -29.43
N ALA A 27 17.32 27.91 -29.51
CA ALA A 27 16.95 27.16 -28.33
C ALA A 27 18.19 26.55 -27.65
N ASP A 28 19.15 26.04 -28.42
CA ASP A 28 20.42 25.51 -27.91
C ASP A 28 21.26 26.62 -27.22
N ALA A 29 21.27 27.85 -27.75
CA ALA A 29 21.91 28.98 -27.08
C ALA A 29 21.23 29.35 -25.77
N ALA A 30 19.89 29.31 -25.71
CA ALA A 30 19.12 29.56 -24.50
C ALA A 30 19.33 28.44 -23.47
N GLU A 31 19.35 27.18 -23.89
CA GLU A 31 19.64 25.99 -23.04
C GLU A 31 21.00 26.13 -22.36
N ASN A 32 22.03 26.53 -23.13
CA ASN A 32 23.40 26.69 -22.63
C ASN A 32 23.65 28.04 -21.94
N LYS A 33 22.62 28.88 -21.77
CA LYS A 33 22.71 30.25 -21.21
C LYS A 33 23.70 31.15 -21.94
N ASP A 34 23.94 30.87 -23.23
CA ASP A 34 24.82 31.68 -24.08
C ASP A 34 24.07 32.90 -24.62
N ARG A 35 24.03 33.94 -23.80
CA ARG A 35 23.30 35.17 -24.08
C ARG A 35 23.90 35.93 -25.28
N ALA A 36 25.22 35.88 -25.47
CA ALA A 36 25.89 36.54 -26.60
C ALA A 36 25.49 35.88 -27.93
N LYS A 37 25.50 34.54 -27.97
CA LYS A 37 25.06 33.77 -29.15
C LYS A 37 23.56 33.95 -29.40
N LEU A 38 22.72 33.95 -28.36
CA LEU A 38 21.29 34.21 -28.48
C LEU A 38 21.02 35.57 -29.11
N GLN A 39 21.67 36.65 -28.67
CA GLN A 39 21.53 37.98 -29.23
C GLN A 39 22.05 38.06 -30.67
N SER A 40 23.20 37.44 -30.99
CA SER A 40 23.74 37.36 -32.31
C SER A 40 22.80 36.68 -33.31
N LEU A 41 22.24 35.54 -32.92
CA LEU A 41 21.28 34.79 -33.72
C LEU A 41 20.01 35.60 -34.00
N LEU A 42 19.49 36.33 -33.02
CA LEU A 42 18.31 37.18 -33.20
C LEU A 42 18.59 38.40 -34.09
N LYS A 43 19.76 38.98 -34.00
CA LYS A 43 20.19 40.05 -34.95
C LYS A 43 20.24 39.56 -36.39
N ASN A 44 20.52 38.26 -36.59
CA ASN A 44 20.54 37.62 -37.91
C ASN A 44 19.18 36.99 -38.27
N ASN A 45 18.07 37.49 -37.70
CA ASN A 45 16.70 37.09 -37.96
C ASN A 45 16.40 35.60 -37.71
N ALA A 46 17.09 34.97 -36.76
CA ALA A 46 16.74 33.63 -36.38
C ALA A 46 15.28 33.55 -35.89
N ASN A 47 14.57 32.51 -36.27
CA ASN A 47 13.17 32.31 -35.87
C ASN A 47 13.06 32.08 -34.34
N ALA A 48 12.50 33.07 -33.64
CA ALA A 48 12.32 33.03 -32.19
C ALA A 48 11.41 31.87 -31.71
N ASN A 49 10.66 31.25 -32.62
CA ASN A 49 9.74 30.13 -32.32
C ASN A 49 10.28 28.77 -32.79
N ALA A 50 11.49 28.71 -33.31
CA ALA A 50 12.10 27.43 -33.65
C ALA A 50 12.28 26.58 -32.38
N SER A 51 11.94 25.28 -32.47
CA SER A 51 12.03 24.36 -31.38
C SER A 51 13.04 23.25 -31.63
N GLN A 52 13.55 22.67 -30.55
CA GLN A 52 14.30 21.43 -30.56
C GLN A 52 13.36 20.25 -30.86
N VAL A 53 13.92 19.06 -31.02
CA VAL A 53 13.16 17.82 -31.37
C VAL A 53 12.06 17.49 -30.36
N ASP A 54 12.27 17.80 -29.08
CA ASP A 54 11.30 17.62 -28.03
C ASP A 54 10.24 18.74 -27.96
N GLY A 55 10.32 19.74 -28.79
CA GLY A 55 9.43 20.90 -28.83
C GLY A 55 9.86 22.07 -27.93
N MET A 56 11.00 21.97 -27.26
CA MET A 56 11.52 23.06 -26.41
C MET A 56 11.94 24.24 -27.31
N THR A 57 11.45 25.46 -27.03
CA THR A 57 11.87 26.71 -27.67
C THR A 57 12.84 27.48 -26.78
N ALA A 58 13.50 28.48 -27.31
CA ALA A 58 14.36 29.37 -26.52
C ALA A 58 13.62 30.01 -25.32
N LEU A 59 12.32 30.33 -25.47
CA LEU A 59 11.51 30.88 -24.37
C LEU A 59 11.23 29.87 -23.28
N HIS A 60 11.09 28.56 -23.59
CA HIS A 60 11.02 27.52 -22.57
C HIS A 60 12.29 27.50 -21.72
N TRP A 61 13.45 27.53 -22.34
CA TRP A 61 14.74 27.51 -21.64
C TRP A 61 14.97 28.79 -20.84
N ALA A 62 14.60 29.96 -21.37
CA ALA A 62 14.68 31.22 -20.62
C ALA A 62 13.80 31.16 -19.35
N ALA A 63 12.58 30.62 -19.46
CA ALA A 63 11.70 30.42 -18.31
C ALA A 63 12.22 29.35 -17.32
N HIS A 64 12.77 28.25 -17.82
CA HIS A 64 13.38 27.19 -17.04
C HIS A 64 14.59 27.68 -16.22
N HIS A 65 15.40 28.53 -16.82
CA HIS A 65 16.60 29.10 -16.20
C HIS A 65 16.36 30.37 -15.38
N ASP A 66 15.11 30.85 -15.31
CA ASP A 66 14.73 32.13 -14.70
C ASP A 66 15.43 33.34 -15.31
N ASP A 67 15.86 33.22 -16.60
CA ASP A 67 16.52 34.32 -17.31
C ASP A 67 15.48 35.29 -17.88
N LEU A 68 15.07 36.25 -17.01
CA LEU A 68 14.07 37.25 -17.33
C LEU A 68 14.52 38.16 -18.53
N ASP A 69 15.80 38.44 -18.62
CA ASP A 69 16.33 39.30 -19.69
C ASP A 69 16.33 38.58 -21.04
N ALA A 70 16.74 37.30 -21.08
CA ALA A 70 16.62 36.48 -22.27
C ALA A 70 15.15 36.35 -22.71
N ALA A 71 14.22 36.12 -21.75
CA ALA A 71 12.80 36.05 -22.03
C ALA A 71 12.27 37.35 -22.66
N LYS A 72 12.64 38.53 -22.12
CA LYS A 72 12.26 39.82 -22.67
C LYS A 72 12.79 40.02 -24.10
N ILE A 73 14.04 39.65 -24.34
CA ILE A 73 14.68 39.75 -25.67
C ILE A 73 13.96 38.83 -26.67
N LEU A 74 13.69 37.59 -26.30
CA LEU A 74 12.98 36.61 -27.13
C LEU A 74 11.55 37.06 -27.46
N ILE A 75 10.82 37.56 -26.46
CA ILE A 75 9.48 38.09 -26.66
C ILE A 75 9.48 39.31 -27.58
N LYS A 76 10.45 40.23 -27.43
CA LYS A 76 10.62 41.37 -28.34
C LYS A 76 10.91 40.92 -29.78
N ALA A 77 11.57 39.78 -29.94
CA ALA A 77 11.84 39.16 -31.24
C ALA A 77 10.67 38.31 -31.77
N GLY A 78 9.50 38.33 -31.14
CA GLY A 78 8.30 37.64 -31.61
C GLY A 78 8.15 36.19 -31.10
N ALA A 79 8.81 35.81 -30.02
CA ALA A 79 8.56 34.51 -29.39
C ALA A 79 7.13 34.44 -28.88
N LYS A 80 6.40 33.38 -29.25
CA LYS A 80 5.03 33.09 -28.77
C LYS A 80 5.06 32.67 -27.31
N ALA A 81 4.10 33.10 -26.53
CA ALA A 81 4.02 32.80 -25.08
C ALA A 81 3.51 31.40 -24.77
N ASN A 82 2.81 30.75 -25.71
CA ASN A 82 2.12 29.47 -25.49
C ASN A 82 2.66 28.27 -26.29
N PRO A 83 3.96 28.16 -26.64
CA PRO A 83 4.44 26.95 -27.27
C PRO A 83 4.31 25.80 -26.27
N ARG A 84 4.07 24.58 -26.77
CA ARG A 84 4.02 23.35 -25.96
C ARG A 84 5.09 22.37 -26.46
N ASN A 85 5.88 21.85 -25.56
CA ASN A 85 6.77 20.77 -25.93
C ASN A 85 5.98 19.44 -26.02
N ARG A 86 6.65 18.34 -26.37
CA ARG A 86 6.00 17.01 -26.49
C ARG A 86 5.34 16.49 -25.21
N TYR A 87 5.69 17.05 -24.04
CA TYR A 87 5.09 16.72 -22.73
C TYR A 87 3.96 17.67 -22.33
N GLY A 88 3.61 18.62 -23.18
CA GLY A 88 2.61 19.65 -22.91
C GLY A 88 3.13 20.81 -22.05
N VAL A 89 4.41 20.82 -21.70
CA VAL A 89 5.04 21.89 -20.89
C VAL A 89 5.06 23.18 -21.70
N THR A 90 4.71 24.30 -21.06
CA THR A 90 4.78 25.65 -21.59
C THR A 90 5.84 26.46 -20.84
N PRO A 91 6.35 27.60 -21.41
CA PRO A 91 7.22 28.52 -20.65
C PRO A 91 6.59 28.96 -19.31
N LEU A 92 5.27 29.25 -19.31
CA LEU A 92 4.52 29.59 -18.09
C LEU A 92 4.56 28.50 -17.04
N TYR A 93 4.42 27.24 -17.45
CA TYR A 93 4.53 26.11 -16.53
C TYR A 93 5.92 26.07 -15.87
N SER A 94 6.99 26.25 -16.65
CA SER A 94 8.37 26.27 -16.11
C SER A 94 8.59 27.43 -15.10
N ALA A 95 8.08 28.61 -15.42
CA ALA A 95 8.15 29.77 -14.52
C ALA A 95 7.38 29.50 -13.20
N CYS A 96 6.20 28.89 -13.28
CA CYS A 96 5.41 28.50 -12.10
C CYS A 96 6.10 27.40 -11.28
N LEU A 97 6.73 26.42 -11.94
CA LEU A 97 7.48 25.35 -11.26
C LEU A 97 8.69 25.90 -10.51
N ASN A 98 9.38 26.91 -11.05
CA ASN A 98 10.49 27.58 -10.38
C ASN A 98 10.02 28.56 -9.28
N GLY A 99 8.74 28.87 -9.20
CA GLY A 99 8.21 29.85 -8.25
C GLY A 99 8.53 31.30 -8.61
N ASN A 100 8.92 31.61 -9.87
CA ASN A 100 9.32 32.94 -10.28
C ASN A 100 8.11 33.82 -10.66
N GLY A 101 7.69 34.71 -9.74
CA GLY A 101 6.57 35.63 -9.96
C GLY A 101 6.80 36.59 -11.14
N LYS A 102 7.99 37.21 -11.27
CA LYS A 102 8.29 38.17 -12.32
C LYS A 102 8.28 37.54 -13.71
N MET A 103 8.81 36.33 -13.86
CA MET A 103 8.74 35.57 -15.10
C MET A 103 7.30 35.19 -15.43
N THR A 104 6.54 34.76 -14.41
CA THR A 104 5.12 34.43 -14.56
C THR A 104 4.30 35.64 -15.02
N GLU A 105 4.47 36.80 -14.38
CA GLU A 105 3.84 38.07 -14.77
C GLU A 105 4.18 38.45 -16.21
N LEU A 106 5.48 38.43 -16.58
CA LEU A 106 5.93 38.74 -17.94
C LEU A 106 5.24 37.86 -18.98
N LEU A 107 5.20 36.55 -18.77
CA LEU A 107 4.62 35.62 -19.73
C LEU A 107 3.09 35.82 -19.83
N LEU A 108 2.41 36.02 -18.71
CA LEU A 108 0.96 36.29 -18.67
C LEU A 108 0.61 37.60 -19.35
N ASP A 109 1.39 38.68 -19.16
CA ASP A 109 1.23 39.97 -19.84
C ASP A 109 1.44 39.87 -21.37
N LYS A 110 2.15 38.87 -21.82
CA LYS A 110 2.38 38.57 -23.24
C LYS A 110 1.46 37.48 -23.79
N GLY A 111 0.35 37.20 -23.08
CA GLY A 111 -0.72 36.34 -23.54
C GLY A 111 -0.50 34.85 -23.29
N ALA A 112 0.34 34.49 -22.34
CA ALA A 112 0.36 33.11 -21.86
C ALA A 112 -0.99 32.74 -21.24
N ASP A 113 -1.48 31.54 -21.53
CA ASP A 113 -2.77 31.05 -21.01
C ASP A 113 -2.66 30.66 -19.53
N PRO A 114 -3.30 31.41 -18.62
CA PRO A 114 -3.27 31.11 -17.19
C PRO A 114 -3.93 29.77 -16.83
N ASN A 115 -4.71 29.20 -17.76
CA ASN A 115 -5.41 27.93 -17.62
C ASN A 115 -4.72 26.78 -18.38
N ALA A 116 -3.49 26.98 -18.84
CA ALA A 116 -2.72 25.93 -19.48
C ALA A 116 -2.60 24.70 -18.58
N THR A 117 -2.73 23.52 -19.18
CA THR A 117 -2.67 22.23 -18.47
C THR A 117 -1.62 21.31 -19.08
N LEU A 118 -1.02 20.45 -18.28
CA LEU A 118 -0.31 19.27 -18.74
C LEU A 118 -1.29 18.18 -19.22
N HIS A 119 -0.76 17.10 -19.81
CA HIS A 119 -1.56 16.02 -20.39
C HIS A 119 -2.59 15.38 -19.43
N GLU A 120 -2.29 15.37 -18.12
CA GLU A 120 -3.18 14.80 -17.11
C GLU A 120 -4.14 15.82 -16.46
N GLY A 121 -4.25 17.02 -17.02
CA GLY A 121 -5.12 18.09 -16.53
C GLY A 121 -4.55 18.87 -15.33
N GLU A 122 -3.27 18.65 -14.96
CA GLU A 122 -2.61 19.50 -13.96
C GLU A 122 -2.47 20.92 -14.51
N THR A 123 -3.05 21.92 -13.81
CA THR A 123 -3.00 23.32 -14.21
C THR A 123 -1.73 24.00 -13.70
N THR A 124 -1.31 25.09 -14.38
CA THR A 124 -0.21 25.95 -13.91
C THR A 124 -0.47 26.48 -12.49
N LEU A 125 -1.72 26.75 -12.12
CA LEU A 125 -2.09 27.18 -10.77
C LEU A 125 -1.84 26.07 -9.73
N MET A 126 -2.10 24.80 -10.06
CA MET A 126 -1.78 23.67 -9.17
C MET A 126 -0.27 23.55 -8.95
N THR A 127 0.50 23.64 -10.04
CA THR A 127 1.97 23.60 -9.97
C THR A 127 2.51 24.76 -9.14
N ALA A 128 2.06 26.00 -9.40
CA ALA A 128 2.46 27.19 -8.64
C ALA A 128 2.12 27.04 -7.14
N SER A 129 0.95 26.45 -6.82
CA SER A 129 0.48 26.27 -5.45
C SER A 129 1.33 25.30 -4.63
N ARG A 130 2.13 24.46 -5.27
CA ARG A 130 3.06 23.51 -4.62
C ARG A 130 4.42 24.09 -4.31
N THR A 131 4.80 25.20 -4.94
CA THR A 131 6.15 25.77 -4.79
C THR A 131 6.36 26.56 -3.50
N GLY A 132 5.29 26.96 -2.84
CA GLY A 132 5.35 27.82 -1.66
C GLY A 132 5.59 29.30 -1.96
N GLN A 133 5.73 29.67 -3.25
CA GLN A 133 5.97 31.05 -3.67
C GLN A 133 4.64 31.74 -4.06
N PRO A 134 4.19 32.78 -3.36
CA PRO A 134 2.89 33.39 -3.62
C PRO A 134 2.83 34.21 -4.92
N GLY A 135 3.99 34.68 -5.45
CA GLY A 135 4.05 35.52 -6.63
C GLY A 135 3.37 34.92 -7.87
N PRO A 136 3.75 33.71 -8.33
CA PRO A 136 3.09 33.06 -9.46
C PRO A 136 1.60 32.82 -9.24
N VAL A 137 1.20 32.42 -8.03
CA VAL A 137 -0.21 32.18 -7.70
C VAL A 137 -1.02 33.47 -7.83
N LYS A 138 -0.51 34.58 -7.29
CA LYS A 138 -1.13 35.90 -7.38
C LYS A 138 -1.29 36.32 -8.85
N ALA A 139 -0.22 36.27 -9.62
CA ALA A 139 -0.22 36.63 -11.03
C ALA A 139 -1.22 35.80 -11.84
N LEU A 140 -1.27 34.48 -11.64
CA LEU A 140 -2.21 33.57 -12.30
C LEU A 140 -3.68 33.92 -11.96
N LEU A 141 -3.99 34.16 -10.68
CA LEU A 141 -5.34 34.50 -10.22
C LEU A 141 -5.80 35.85 -10.78
N GLU A 142 -4.91 36.87 -10.81
CA GLU A 142 -5.18 38.19 -11.38
C GLU A 142 -5.46 38.13 -12.90
N LYS A 143 -4.87 37.15 -13.60
CA LYS A 143 -5.09 36.92 -15.05
C LYS A 143 -6.17 35.86 -15.34
N GLY A 144 -7.01 35.52 -14.37
CA GLY A 144 -8.20 34.69 -14.56
C GLY A 144 -7.94 33.18 -14.56
N ALA A 145 -6.94 32.71 -13.85
CA ALA A 145 -6.78 31.28 -13.61
C ALA A 145 -8.02 30.71 -12.88
N LYS A 146 -8.54 29.58 -13.36
CA LYS A 146 -9.71 28.89 -12.79
C LYS A 146 -9.33 28.26 -11.45
N VAL A 147 -9.64 28.95 -10.36
CA VAL A 147 -9.24 28.56 -8.99
C VAL A 147 -9.73 27.16 -8.59
N ASN A 148 -10.91 26.74 -9.07
CA ASN A 148 -11.54 25.45 -8.79
C ASN A 148 -11.34 24.40 -9.89
N ALA A 149 -10.39 24.62 -10.80
CA ALA A 149 -10.01 23.61 -11.78
C ALA A 149 -9.61 22.31 -11.08
N LYS A 150 -9.96 21.19 -11.72
CA LYS A 150 -9.68 19.84 -11.20
C LYS A 150 -8.65 19.15 -12.08
N GLY A 151 -7.55 18.72 -11.48
CA GLY A 151 -6.54 17.90 -12.11
C GLY A 151 -6.88 16.41 -12.04
N ARG A 152 -5.88 15.58 -12.29
CA ARG A 152 -6.00 14.12 -12.15
C ARG A 152 -6.55 13.76 -10.75
N LYS A 153 -7.47 12.81 -10.69
CA LYS A 153 -8.16 12.39 -9.46
C LYS A 153 -8.93 13.52 -8.74
N ASN A 154 -9.38 14.54 -9.49
CA ASN A 154 -10.16 15.68 -8.99
C ASN A 154 -9.45 16.57 -7.95
N GLN A 155 -8.13 16.53 -7.87
CA GLN A 155 -7.35 17.39 -6.97
C GLN A 155 -7.42 18.86 -7.42
N SER A 156 -7.47 19.77 -6.45
CA SER A 156 -7.48 21.24 -6.68
C SER A 156 -6.16 21.88 -6.22
N ALA A 157 -5.92 23.11 -6.66
CA ALA A 157 -4.78 23.92 -6.20
C ALA A 157 -4.78 24.09 -4.67
N LEU A 158 -5.96 24.29 -4.06
CA LEU A 158 -6.10 24.42 -2.61
C LEU A 158 -5.68 23.15 -1.87
N MET A 159 -5.99 21.96 -2.40
CA MET A 159 -5.57 20.69 -1.81
C MET A 159 -4.04 20.53 -1.80
N TRP A 160 -3.38 20.95 -2.87
CA TRP A 160 -1.91 20.94 -2.97
C TRP A 160 -1.28 21.92 -1.98
N ALA A 161 -1.73 23.18 -1.97
CA ALA A 161 -1.24 24.18 -1.03
C ALA A 161 -1.46 23.76 0.43
N ALA A 162 -2.59 23.13 0.72
CA ALA A 162 -2.94 22.65 2.06
C ALA A 162 -2.04 21.48 2.50
N ALA A 163 -1.76 20.52 1.61
CA ALA A 163 -0.88 19.39 1.91
C ALA A 163 0.58 19.85 2.16
N ASP A 164 1.07 20.79 1.35
CA ASP A 164 2.45 21.26 1.46
C ASP A 164 2.64 22.32 2.58
N GLY A 165 1.55 22.87 3.12
CA GLY A 165 1.59 23.78 4.28
C GLY A 165 1.78 25.26 3.91
N HIS A 166 1.44 25.67 2.69
CA HIS A 166 1.66 27.02 2.16
C HIS A 166 0.55 28.01 2.56
N VAL A 167 0.60 28.51 3.78
CA VAL A 167 -0.45 29.35 4.40
C VAL A 167 -0.84 30.54 3.55
N GLU A 168 0.12 31.30 3.02
CA GLU A 168 -0.17 32.50 2.22
C GLU A 168 -0.84 32.14 0.89
N ILE A 169 -0.46 31.02 0.28
CA ILE A 169 -1.10 30.52 -0.94
C ILE A 169 -2.52 30.06 -0.62
N VAL A 170 -2.74 29.35 0.48
CA VAL A 170 -4.07 28.97 0.96
C VAL A 170 -4.96 30.20 1.08
N LYS A 171 -4.49 31.27 1.73
CA LYS A 171 -5.24 32.53 1.88
C LYS A 171 -5.57 33.18 0.53
N LEU A 172 -4.60 33.22 -0.40
CA LEU A 172 -4.82 33.74 -1.76
C LEU A 172 -5.89 32.96 -2.52
N LEU A 173 -5.82 31.62 -2.47
CA LEU A 173 -6.77 30.75 -3.13
C LEU A 173 -8.18 30.89 -2.53
N LEU A 174 -8.30 30.92 -1.20
CA LEU A 174 -9.57 31.13 -0.50
C LEU A 174 -10.17 32.50 -0.86
N LYS A 175 -9.37 33.57 -0.88
CA LYS A 175 -9.80 34.91 -1.30
C LYS A 175 -10.29 34.93 -2.75
N ALA A 176 -9.71 34.09 -3.60
CA ALA A 176 -10.14 33.94 -5.02
C ALA A 176 -11.34 32.99 -5.18
N GLY A 177 -11.96 32.50 -4.10
CA GLY A 177 -13.14 31.65 -4.16
C GLY A 177 -12.83 30.16 -4.34
N ALA A 178 -11.67 29.68 -3.87
CA ALA A 178 -11.40 28.24 -3.84
C ALA A 178 -12.39 27.52 -2.93
N ASP A 179 -12.91 26.38 -3.42
CA ASP A 179 -13.83 25.54 -2.64
C ASP A 179 -13.08 24.81 -1.52
N SER A 180 -13.20 25.33 -0.31
CA SER A 180 -12.59 24.78 0.91
C SER A 180 -13.18 23.43 1.35
N ARG A 181 -14.34 23.04 0.78
CA ARG A 181 -15.06 21.78 1.08
C ARG A 181 -15.00 20.78 -0.07
N ALA A 182 -14.29 21.08 -1.15
CA ALA A 182 -14.07 20.13 -2.25
C ALA A 182 -13.55 18.79 -1.71
N GLN A 183 -14.19 17.70 -2.12
CA GLN A 183 -13.86 16.36 -1.61
C GLN A 183 -13.47 15.42 -2.74
N LEU A 184 -12.41 14.63 -2.52
CA LEU A 184 -12.03 13.51 -3.39
C LEU A 184 -12.90 12.27 -3.11
N ASP A 185 -12.92 11.32 -4.03
CA ASP A 185 -13.59 10.01 -3.81
C ASP A 185 -13.00 9.24 -2.62
N SER A 186 -11.74 9.49 -2.30
CA SER A 186 -11.07 8.96 -1.10
C SER A 186 -11.55 9.59 0.22
N GLY A 187 -12.41 10.60 0.18
CA GLY A 187 -12.90 11.33 1.34
C GLY A 187 -12.04 12.51 1.79
N PHE A 188 -10.90 12.74 1.15
CA PHE A 188 -10.01 13.84 1.52
C PHE A 188 -10.53 15.19 1.03
N THR A 189 -10.58 16.18 1.93
CA THR A 189 -10.80 17.60 1.68
C THR A 189 -9.47 18.37 1.86
N PRO A 190 -9.38 19.66 1.52
CA PRO A 190 -8.20 20.47 1.86
C PRO A 190 -7.83 20.39 3.34
N LEU A 191 -8.82 20.40 4.26
CA LEU A 191 -8.61 20.25 5.70
C LEU A 191 -7.95 18.89 6.03
N PHE A 192 -8.47 17.79 5.48
CA PHE A 192 -7.92 16.46 5.73
C PHE A 192 -6.49 16.29 5.19
N PHE A 193 -6.16 16.95 4.08
CA PHE A 193 -4.77 16.99 3.60
C PHE A 193 -3.87 17.72 4.58
N ALA A 194 -4.26 18.92 5.02
CA ALA A 194 -3.48 19.70 5.99
C ALA A 194 -3.29 18.97 7.32
N VAL A 195 -4.34 18.30 7.81
CA VAL A 195 -4.29 17.52 9.05
C VAL A 195 -3.36 16.32 8.93
N ARG A 196 -3.46 15.56 7.83
CA ARG A 196 -2.60 14.38 7.60
C ARG A 196 -1.11 14.75 7.60
N GLU A 197 -0.78 15.92 7.05
CA GLU A 197 0.61 16.39 6.94
C GLU A 197 1.02 17.27 8.14
N GLY A 198 0.17 17.42 9.15
CA GLY A 198 0.48 18.21 10.36
C GLY A 198 0.63 19.73 10.12
N ARG A 199 -0.06 20.28 9.13
CA ARG A 199 0.06 21.70 8.72
C ARG A 199 -0.80 22.61 9.59
N THR A 200 -0.41 22.80 10.83
CA THR A 200 -1.20 23.47 11.87
C THR A 200 -1.75 24.83 11.45
N GLN A 201 -0.92 25.72 10.90
CA GLN A 201 -1.36 27.06 10.50
C GLN A 201 -2.35 27.05 9.33
N VAL A 202 -2.22 26.07 8.42
CA VAL A 202 -3.19 25.84 7.33
C VAL A 202 -4.51 25.33 7.90
N VAL A 203 -4.47 24.40 8.86
CA VAL A 203 -5.66 23.91 9.54
C VAL A 203 -6.42 25.06 10.21
N GLU A 204 -5.73 25.90 10.97
CA GLU A 204 -6.31 27.09 11.59
C GLU A 204 -6.93 28.04 10.54
N THR A 205 -6.23 28.28 9.43
CA THR A 205 -6.72 29.10 8.32
C THR A 205 -7.98 28.53 7.69
N LEU A 206 -8.03 27.21 7.47
CA LEU A 206 -9.19 26.55 6.90
C LEU A 206 -10.38 26.55 7.87
N LEU A 207 -10.17 26.30 9.17
CA LEU A 207 -11.22 26.35 10.19
C LEU A 207 -11.81 27.77 10.32
N SER A 208 -11.02 28.82 10.15
CA SER A 208 -11.50 30.20 10.18
C SER A 208 -12.50 30.53 9.04
N THR A 209 -12.60 29.68 8.01
CA THR A 209 -13.63 29.79 6.95
C THR A 209 -15.00 29.23 7.35
N GLY A 210 -15.16 28.75 8.59
CA GLY A 210 -16.41 28.16 9.09
C GLY A 210 -16.57 26.67 8.72
N ILE A 211 -15.49 25.97 8.43
CA ILE A 211 -15.49 24.50 8.32
C ILE A 211 -15.71 23.91 9.71
N ASP A 212 -16.61 22.93 9.83
CA ASP A 212 -16.84 22.22 11.08
C ASP A 212 -15.62 21.39 11.47
N VAL A 213 -15.01 21.69 12.62
CA VAL A 213 -13.88 20.95 13.16
C VAL A 213 -14.22 19.46 13.40
N ASN A 214 -15.51 19.14 13.51
CA ASN A 214 -16.04 17.79 13.69
C ASN A 214 -16.55 17.16 12.38
N GLU A 215 -16.28 17.75 11.21
CA GLU A 215 -16.65 17.10 9.96
C GLU A 215 -15.98 15.73 9.84
N VAL A 216 -16.61 14.79 9.12
CA VAL A 216 -16.04 13.45 8.95
C VAL A 216 -15.85 13.10 7.51
N ALA A 217 -14.81 12.32 7.27
CA ALA A 217 -14.56 11.76 5.96
C ALA A 217 -15.72 10.84 5.52
N LYS A 218 -16.17 11.03 4.27
CA LYS A 218 -17.22 10.23 3.61
C LYS A 218 -16.67 9.57 2.34
N PRO A 219 -15.68 8.68 2.44
CA PRO A 219 -15.06 8.08 1.28
C PRO A 219 -16.05 7.25 0.47
N LYS A 220 -16.00 7.38 -0.86
CA LYS A 220 -16.63 6.47 -1.82
C LYS A 220 -15.70 5.29 -2.14
N SER A 221 -14.39 5.54 -2.10
CA SER A 221 -13.32 4.56 -2.34
C SER A 221 -12.09 4.91 -1.52
N GLY A 222 -11.14 3.98 -1.39
CA GLY A 222 -9.87 4.23 -0.69
C GLY A 222 -9.80 3.60 0.70
N ARG A 223 -8.71 3.88 1.42
CA ARG A 223 -8.38 3.25 2.72
C ARG A 223 -8.82 4.06 3.94
N LEU A 224 -9.22 5.33 3.75
CA LEU A 224 -9.65 6.16 4.87
C LEU A 224 -10.96 5.59 5.45
N PRO A 225 -11.02 5.23 6.75
CA PRO A 225 -12.24 4.74 7.35
C PRO A 225 -13.36 5.79 7.30
N ARG A 226 -14.58 5.34 6.97
CA ARG A 226 -15.75 6.22 7.05
C ARG A 226 -15.97 6.68 8.49
N GLY A 227 -16.18 7.98 8.69
CA GLY A 227 -16.35 8.56 10.02
C GLY A 227 -15.05 9.04 10.67
N THR A 228 -13.90 8.96 9.99
CA THR A 228 -12.65 9.58 10.46
C THR A 228 -12.84 11.10 10.54
N SER A 229 -12.60 11.68 11.72
CA SER A 229 -12.59 13.13 11.95
C SER A 229 -11.19 13.72 11.81
N PRO A 230 -11.03 15.04 11.68
CA PRO A 230 -9.74 15.72 11.71
C PRO A 230 -8.94 15.35 12.96
N LEU A 231 -9.57 15.32 14.13
CA LEU A 231 -8.90 14.94 15.39
C LEU A 231 -8.34 13.51 15.32
N THR A 232 -9.16 12.55 14.87
CA THR A 232 -8.73 11.15 14.75
C THR A 232 -7.59 10.99 13.74
N LEU A 233 -7.66 11.71 12.61
CA LEU A 233 -6.61 11.67 11.59
C LEU A 233 -5.30 12.28 12.08
N ALA A 234 -5.35 13.39 12.84
CA ALA A 234 -4.17 14.00 13.45
C ALA A 234 -3.48 13.01 14.42
N VAL A 235 -4.26 12.34 15.26
CA VAL A 235 -3.74 11.33 16.18
C VAL A 235 -3.14 10.12 15.45
N GLU A 236 -3.80 9.63 14.40
CA GLU A 236 -3.31 8.50 13.58
C GLU A 236 -1.94 8.78 12.96
N ASN A 237 -1.65 10.05 12.63
CA ASN A 237 -0.37 10.47 12.06
C ASN A 237 0.61 11.02 13.11
N GLY A 238 0.31 10.92 14.41
CA GLY A 238 1.20 11.35 15.48
C GLY A 238 1.31 12.87 15.68
N HIS A 239 0.44 13.67 15.05
CA HIS A 239 0.44 15.14 15.17
C HIS A 239 -0.27 15.60 16.45
N PHE A 240 0.26 15.24 17.62
CA PHE A 240 -0.41 15.45 18.91
C PHE A 240 -0.59 16.92 19.27
N GLU A 241 0.33 17.79 18.88
CA GLU A 241 0.21 19.23 19.11
C GLU A 241 -0.92 19.84 18.28
N LEU A 242 -1.02 19.46 16.98
CA LEU A 242 -2.15 19.81 16.15
C LEU A 242 -3.47 19.24 16.69
N ALA A 243 -3.46 17.97 17.15
CA ALA A 243 -4.63 17.34 17.74
C ALA A 243 -5.12 18.09 18.99
N ALA A 244 -4.21 18.59 19.84
CA ALA A 244 -4.56 19.42 20.98
C ALA A 244 -5.20 20.76 20.55
N LYS A 245 -4.68 21.40 19.52
CA LYS A 245 -5.30 22.62 18.94
C LYS A 245 -6.66 22.36 18.33
N LEU A 246 -6.89 21.19 17.73
CA LEU A 246 -8.22 20.79 17.28
C LEU A 246 -9.21 20.65 18.45
N LEU A 247 -8.77 20.12 19.61
CA LEU A 247 -9.58 20.06 20.84
C LEU A 247 -9.91 21.48 21.34
N GLU A 248 -8.97 22.40 21.34
CA GLU A 248 -9.18 23.81 21.68
C GLU A 248 -10.17 24.48 20.73
N ALA A 249 -10.18 24.09 19.46
CA ALA A 249 -11.13 24.54 18.44
C ALA A 249 -12.51 23.85 18.55
N GLY A 250 -12.76 22.99 19.55
CA GLY A 250 -14.03 22.32 19.78
C GLY A 250 -14.18 20.95 19.13
N ALA A 251 -13.08 20.30 18.74
CA ALA A 251 -13.16 18.92 18.29
C ALA A 251 -13.60 17.99 19.42
N SER A 252 -14.52 17.06 19.13
CA SER A 252 -15.06 16.12 20.12
C SER A 252 -14.02 15.07 20.52
N PRO A 253 -13.58 15.02 21.78
CA PRO A 253 -12.63 14.01 22.26
C PRO A 253 -13.24 12.61 22.34
N ASN A 254 -14.57 12.51 22.25
CA ASN A 254 -15.34 11.27 22.34
C ASN A 254 -15.93 10.83 20.99
N ASP A 255 -15.45 11.36 19.87
CA ASP A 255 -15.95 10.98 18.57
C ASP A 255 -15.75 9.48 18.29
N MET A 256 -16.87 8.75 18.16
CA MET A 256 -16.93 7.30 17.95
C MET A 256 -17.39 6.92 16.54
N ARG A 257 -17.55 7.87 15.62
CA ARG A 257 -18.10 7.61 14.27
C ARG A 257 -17.22 6.68 13.44
N ALA A 258 -15.92 6.64 13.71
CA ALA A 258 -15.00 5.63 13.16
C ALA A 258 -15.05 4.28 13.91
N GLY A 259 -15.78 4.20 15.03
CA GLY A 259 -15.90 3.01 15.89
C GLY A 259 -14.95 3.00 17.09
N TYR A 260 -14.11 4.01 17.24
CA TYR A 260 -13.11 4.17 18.29
C TYR A 260 -12.88 5.65 18.59
N THR A 261 -12.41 5.97 19.80
CA THR A 261 -12.03 7.34 20.20
C THR A 261 -10.55 7.61 19.95
N PRO A 262 -10.11 8.89 19.97
CA PRO A 262 -8.70 9.25 19.96
C PRO A 262 -7.85 8.55 21.04
N LEU A 263 -8.41 8.29 22.22
CA LEU A 263 -7.71 7.56 23.29
C LEU A 263 -7.43 6.09 22.92
N HIS A 264 -8.36 5.41 22.25
CA HIS A 264 -8.11 4.06 21.72
C HIS A 264 -6.98 4.06 20.68
N MET A 265 -6.95 5.10 19.83
CA MET A 265 -5.97 5.24 18.77
C MET A 265 -4.54 5.31 19.29
N LEU A 266 -4.30 5.90 20.47
CA LEU A 266 -2.96 6.01 21.04
C LEU A 266 -2.24 4.67 21.16
N SER A 267 -2.94 3.59 21.49
CA SER A 267 -2.33 2.25 21.58
C SER A 267 -1.80 1.76 20.23
N TRP A 268 -2.48 2.08 19.12
CA TRP A 268 -2.06 1.70 17.77
C TRP A 268 -0.96 2.60 17.20
N VAL A 269 -0.97 3.88 17.58
CA VAL A 269 0.03 4.85 17.14
C VAL A 269 1.37 4.62 17.83
N ARG A 270 1.34 4.31 19.14
CA ARG A 270 2.56 4.08 19.94
C ARG A 270 3.24 2.75 19.64
N LYS A 271 2.44 1.70 19.45
CA LYS A 271 2.90 0.34 19.09
C LYS A 271 2.05 -0.17 17.93
N PRO A 272 2.38 0.19 16.68
CA PRO A 272 1.67 -0.31 15.50
C PRO A 272 1.69 -1.84 15.41
N ASP A 273 0.66 -2.44 14.81
CA ASP A 273 0.68 -3.88 14.53
C ASP A 273 1.64 -4.17 13.38
N GLY A 274 2.63 -5.02 13.60
CA GLY A 274 3.42 -5.64 12.54
C GLY A 274 2.51 -6.58 11.72
N GLY A 275 2.62 -6.56 10.40
CA GLY A 275 2.04 -7.57 9.52
C GLY A 275 2.91 -8.83 9.50
N ASP A 276 2.42 -9.93 8.86
CA ASP A 276 3.22 -11.14 8.62
C ASP A 276 4.53 -10.77 7.88
N GLY A 277 5.66 -10.88 8.59
CA GLY A 277 6.99 -10.60 8.04
C GLY A 277 7.40 -9.12 7.99
N ALA A 278 6.63 -8.21 8.59
CA ALA A 278 7.09 -6.85 8.79
C ALA A 278 7.93 -6.76 10.07
N ASP A 279 9.12 -6.22 9.95
CA ASP A 279 9.83 -5.61 11.08
C ASP A 279 8.86 -4.63 11.76
N ASP A 280 8.99 -4.47 13.08
CA ASP A 280 8.14 -3.57 13.86
C ASP A 280 7.98 -2.24 13.13
N LEU A 281 6.75 -1.92 12.70
CA LEU A 281 6.47 -0.64 12.08
C LEU A 281 6.79 0.45 13.08
N ALA A 282 7.67 1.36 12.72
CA ALA A 282 7.97 2.51 13.57
C ALA A 282 6.67 3.32 13.81
N PRO A 283 6.50 3.89 15.01
CA PRO A 283 5.47 4.89 15.24
C PRO A 283 5.55 6.00 14.19
N PRO A 284 4.43 6.63 13.80
CA PRO A 284 4.47 7.74 12.86
C PRO A 284 5.32 8.88 13.42
N GLU A 285 6.18 9.43 12.57
CA GLU A 285 6.90 10.66 12.86
C GLU A 285 5.92 11.83 12.81
N GLY A 286 5.30 12.15 13.93
CA GLY A 286 4.38 13.28 14.03
C GLY A 286 5.12 14.63 13.91
N SER A 287 4.35 15.70 13.83
CA SER A 287 4.87 17.07 13.94
C SER A 287 4.66 17.63 15.36
N GLY A 288 5.54 18.53 15.78
CA GLY A 288 5.49 19.18 17.08
C GLY A 288 6.23 18.40 18.18
N ALA A 289 6.26 19.00 19.39
CA ALA A 289 7.02 18.49 20.53
C ALA A 289 6.16 17.75 21.57
N MET A 290 4.83 17.73 21.40
CA MET A 290 3.90 17.11 22.35
C MET A 290 4.00 15.58 22.30
N SER A 291 4.26 14.94 23.44
CA SER A 291 4.24 13.49 23.55
C SER A 291 2.81 12.92 23.61
N SER A 292 2.65 11.64 23.25
CA SER A 292 1.37 10.93 23.37
C SER A 292 0.81 10.90 24.79
N ALA A 293 1.66 10.89 25.82
CA ALA A 293 1.24 10.96 27.22
C ALA A 293 0.69 12.36 27.59
N GLN A 294 1.32 13.42 27.11
CA GLN A 294 0.81 14.79 27.27
C GLN A 294 -0.52 14.96 26.53
N PHE A 295 -0.64 14.39 25.32
CA PHE A 295 -1.87 14.43 24.56
C PHE A 295 -3.01 13.63 25.23
N ALA A 296 -2.73 12.46 25.84
CA ALA A 296 -3.72 11.73 26.63
C ALA A 296 -4.28 12.60 27.78
N LYS A 297 -3.42 13.36 28.46
CA LYS A 297 -3.83 14.33 29.49
C LYS A 297 -4.71 15.44 28.90
N ALA A 298 -4.34 15.97 27.73
CA ALA A 298 -5.13 16.99 27.03
C ALA A 298 -6.52 16.45 26.65
N LEU A 299 -6.61 15.23 26.12
CA LEU A 299 -7.88 14.58 25.82
C LEU A 299 -8.80 14.50 27.04
N VAL A 300 -8.28 14.01 28.18
CA VAL A 300 -9.07 13.89 29.41
C VAL A 300 -9.46 15.26 29.96
N LYS A 301 -8.55 16.27 29.90
CA LYS A 301 -8.87 17.66 30.26
C LYS A 301 -10.02 18.23 29.44
N HIS A 302 -10.14 17.85 28.15
CA HIS A 302 -11.24 18.25 27.27
C HIS A 302 -12.46 17.30 27.34
N GLY A 303 -12.55 16.44 28.37
CA GLY A 303 -13.72 15.60 28.64
C GLY A 303 -13.73 14.26 27.90
N ALA A 304 -12.58 13.72 27.49
CA ALA A 304 -12.53 12.37 26.95
C ALA A 304 -12.97 11.33 27.99
N ASN A 305 -13.87 10.44 27.61
CA ASN A 305 -14.24 9.29 28.44
C ASN A 305 -13.08 8.28 28.45
N ILE A 306 -12.34 8.23 29.57
CA ILE A 306 -11.16 7.38 29.73
C ILE A 306 -11.50 5.89 29.62
N ASN A 307 -12.73 5.50 29.93
CA ASN A 307 -13.25 4.13 29.91
C ASN A 307 -14.19 3.87 28.72
N ALA A 308 -14.12 4.69 27.67
CA ALA A 308 -14.92 4.49 26.45
C ALA A 308 -14.73 3.05 25.91
N ARG A 309 -15.80 2.43 25.44
CA ARG A 309 -15.79 1.06 24.91
C ARG A 309 -15.78 1.05 23.39
N LEU A 310 -14.84 0.32 22.81
CA LEU A 310 -14.69 0.15 21.36
C LEU A 310 -15.96 -0.49 20.75
N THR A 311 -16.53 0.12 19.71
CA THR A 311 -17.69 -0.45 19.00
C THR A 311 -17.30 -1.14 17.70
N ARG A 312 -16.33 -0.57 16.97
CA ARG A 312 -15.71 -1.12 15.76
C ARG A 312 -14.24 -0.71 15.78
N GLY A 313 -13.40 -1.31 14.97
CA GLY A 313 -12.02 -0.89 14.85
C GLY A 313 -11.13 -1.89 14.13
N LYS A 314 -9.85 -1.53 14.02
CA LYS A 314 -8.79 -2.35 13.39
C LYS A 314 -8.56 -3.68 14.14
N ALA A 315 -9.05 -3.81 15.37
CA ALA A 315 -8.89 -5.01 16.20
C ALA A 315 -10.25 -5.67 16.52
N ASN A 316 -10.27 -7.01 16.48
CA ASN A 316 -11.44 -7.82 16.84
C ASN A 316 -11.60 -7.91 18.38
N TYR A 317 -11.72 -6.74 19.05
CA TYR A 317 -11.90 -6.66 20.52
C TYR A 317 -13.10 -5.78 20.85
N PRO A 318 -14.32 -6.20 20.52
CA PRO A 318 -15.51 -5.42 20.83
C PRO A 318 -15.57 -5.12 22.33
N GLY A 319 -15.89 -3.89 22.67
CA GLY A 319 -15.99 -3.44 24.06
C GLY A 319 -14.67 -3.22 24.79
N ALA A 320 -13.52 -3.29 24.11
CA ALA A 320 -12.23 -2.96 24.74
C ALA A 320 -12.16 -1.46 25.09
N THR A 321 -11.55 -1.16 26.25
CA THR A 321 -11.24 0.21 26.68
C THR A 321 -9.85 0.63 26.17
N PRO A 322 -9.50 1.94 26.18
CA PRO A 322 -8.13 2.38 25.89
C PRO A 322 -7.07 1.68 26.76
N PHE A 323 -7.35 1.48 28.05
CA PHE A 323 -6.47 0.76 28.97
C PHE A 323 -6.27 -0.71 28.55
N MET A 324 -7.34 -1.39 28.15
CA MET A 324 -7.26 -2.76 27.66
C MET A 324 -6.43 -2.86 26.38
N LEU A 325 -6.57 -1.90 25.43
CA LEU A 325 -5.74 -1.87 24.23
C LEU A 325 -4.27 -1.63 24.54
N ALA A 326 -3.96 -0.76 25.51
CA ALA A 326 -2.59 -0.55 26.00
C ALA A 326 -2.04 -1.84 26.62
N SER A 327 -2.85 -2.56 27.40
CA SER A 327 -2.49 -3.87 27.99
C SER A 327 -2.21 -4.92 26.91
N MET A 328 -3.04 -4.96 25.86
CA MET A 328 -2.87 -5.86 24.71
C MET A 328 -1.53 -5.63 23.99
N LYS A 329 -1.06 -4.37 23.97
CA LYS A 329 0.21 -3.98 23.37
C LYS A 329 1.40 -4.10 24.34
N ALA A 330 1.15 -4.50 25.58
CA ALA A 330 2.12 -4.46 26.66
C ALA A 330 2.85 -3.07 26.75
N ASP A 331 2.09 -1.99 26.53
CA ASP A 331 2.60 -0.62 26.63
C ASP A 331 2.44 -0.12 28.06
N VAL A 332 3.33 -0.59 28.96
CA VAL A 332 3.30 -0.24 30.37
C VAL A 332 3.33 1.27 30.63
N PRO A 333 4.12 2.08 29.91
CA PRO A 333 4.08 3.54 30.07
C PRO A 333 2.70 4.15 29.75
N LEU A 334 2.01 3.67 28.71
CA LEU A 334 0.65 4.13 28.39
C LEU A 334 -0.35 3.63 29.43
N MET A 335 -0.26 2.36 29.87
CA MET A 335 -1.09 1.82 30.94
C MET A 335 -1.00 2.69 32.20
N GLN A 336 0.21 3.03 32.65
CA GLN A 336 0.45 3.89 33.81
C GLN A 336 -0.11 5.30 33.59
N THR A 337 0.05 5.87 32.40
CA THR A 337 -0.53 7.17 32.07
C THR A 337 -2.06 7.15 32.18
N LEU A 338 -2.71 6.12 31.61
CA LEU A 338 -4.17 5.99 31.63
C LEU A 338 -4.69 5.75 33.07
N LEU A 339 -3.99 4.95 33.88
CA LEU A 339 -4.32 4.76 35.31
C LEU A 339 -4.24 6.08 36.09
N ALA A 340 -3.19 6.85 35.89
CA ALA A 340 -3.03 8.17 36.53
C ALA A 340 -4.14 9.16 36.10
N LEU A 341 -4.81 8.93 34.98
CA LEU A 341 -5.94 9.69 34.47
C LEU A 341 -7.31 9.09 34.86
N GLY A 342 -7.34 8.03 35.66
CA GLY A 342 -8.56 7.43 36.18
C GLY A 342 -9.13 6.28 35.35
N ALA A 343 -8.31 5.63 34.53
CA ALA A 343 -8.76 4.43 33.81
C ALA A 343 -9.04 3.27 34.79
N ASP A 344 -10.15 2.58 34.57
CA ASP A 344 -10.52 1.38 35.31
C ASP A 344 -9.87 0.15 34.65
N SER A 345 -8.97 -0.50 35.40
CA SER A 345 -8.24 -1.68 34.97
C SER A 345 -9.08 -2.98 35.07
N MET A 346 -10.29 -2.93 35.62
CA MET A 346 -11.12 -4.12 35.84
C MET A 346 -12.14 -4.33 34.73
N ILE A 347 -12.37 -3.36 33.84
CA ILE A 347 -13.39 -3.47 32.80
C ILE A 347 -13.01 -4.55 31.77
N PRO A 348 -13.79 -5.64 31.66
CA PRO A 348 -13.57 -6.65 30.62
C PRO A 348 -14.09 -6.17 29.25
N ASN A 349 -13.66 -6.82 28.17
CA ASN A 349 -14.23 -6.58 26.85
C ASN A 349 -15.62 -7.22 26.67
N GLY A 350 -16.18 -7.16 25.46
CA GLY A 350 -17.49 -7.75 25.13
C GLY A 350 -17.54 -9.29 25.12
N GLU A 351 -16.40 -9.97 25.30
CA GLU A 351 -16.27 -11.43 25.41
C GLU A 351 -15.82 -11.83 26.83
N ASN A 352 -15.98 -10.96 27.80
CA ASN A 352 -15.53 -11.13 29.19
C ASN A 352 -14.03 -11.42 29.35
N SER A 353 -13.18 -11.04 28.37
CA SER A 353 -11.73 -11.13 28.53
C SER A 353 -11.21 -9.96 29.36
N THR A 354 -10.41 -10.24 30.37
CA THR A 354 -9.78 -9.22 31.23
C THR A 354 -8.55 -8.59 30.54
N PRO A 355 -8.06 -7.42 31.00
CA PRO A 355 -6.80 -6.85 30.53
C PRO A 355 -5.61 -7.81 30.63
N LEU A 356 -5.55 -8.67 31.67
CA LEU A 356 -4.50 -9.67 31.82
C LEU A 356 -4.57 -10.74 30.71
N MET A 357 -5.76 -11.22 30.39
CA MET A 357 -5.95 -12.19 29.31
C MET A 357 -5.50 -11.63 27.96
N VAL A 358 -5.87 -10.38 27.64
CA VAL A 358 -5.48 -9.79 26.35
C VAL A 358 -4.00 -9.43 26.31
N ALA A 359 -3.41 -9.03 27.42
CA ALA A 359 -1.97 -8.80 27.53
C ALA A 359 -1.17 -10.08 27.23
N THR A 360 -1.60 -11.21 27.80
CA THR A 360 -0.95 -12.50 27.58
C THR A 360 -1.25 -13.13 26.22
N GLY A 361 -2.26 -12.66 25.46
CA GLY A 361 -2.44 -13.08 24.06
C GLY A 361 -3.85 -13.55 23.66
N ILE A 362 -4.84 -13.48 24.54
CA ILE A 362 -6.22 -13.82 24.17
C ILE A 362 -6.72 -12.86 23.08
N GLY A 363 -7.45 -13.41 22.09
CA GLY A 363 -8.02 -12.68 20.96
C GLY A 363 -7.08 -12.50 19.78
N LYS A 364 -5.82 -12.92 19.84
CA LYS A 364 -4.85 -12.84 18.76
C LYS A 364 -4.85 -14.10 17.90
N LYS A 365 -4.89 -13.93 16.58
CA LYS A 365 -4.90 -15.07 15.64
C LYS A 365 -3.51 -15.56 15.26
N MET A 366 -2.46 -14.73 15.41
CA MET A 366 -1.10 -15.01 14.95
C MET A 366 -0.06 -14.52 15.96
N GLU A 367 1.06 -15.22 16.09
CA GLU A 367 2.17 -14.88 17.00
C GLU A 367 2.78 -13.52 16.71
N ALA A 368 3.06 -13.26 15.42
CA ALA A 368 3.70 -12.04 14.95
C ALA A 368 2.79 -10.80 14.90
N ALA A 369 1.47 -10.97 15.02
CA ALA A 369 0.50 -9.89 14.85
C ALA A 369 0.37 -8.97 16.07
N SER A 370 1.22 -9.10 17.10
CA SER A 370 1.09 -8.29 18.30
C SER A 370 2.39 -7.65 18.73
N ALA A 371 2.37 -6.34 18.89
CA ALA A 371 3.39 -5.62 19.59
C ALA A 371 3.55 -6.14 21.02
N GLY A 372 4.75 -6.20 21.52
CA GLY A 372 5.13 -6.62 22.86
C GLY A 372 5.97 -7.89 22.86
N THR A 373 7.20 -7.74 23.32
CA THR A 373 8.12 -8.84 23.62
C THR A 373 7.70 -9.57 24.90
N GLU A 374 8.16 -10.79 25.13
CA GLU A 374 7.87 -11.52 26.36
C GLU A 374 8.24 -10.74 27.64
N PRO A 375 9.40 -10.06 27.74
CA PRO A 375 9.73 -9.20 28.87
C PRO A 375 8.71 -8.08 29.11
N GLU A 376 8.25 -7.39 28.06
CA GLU A 376 7.24 -6.33 28.18
C GLU A 376 5.89 -6.88 28.64
N ILE A 377 5.49 -8.05 28.12
CA ILE A 377 4.26 -8.75 28.52
C ILE A 377 4.35 -9.18 29.99
N LEU A 378 5.51 -9.63 30.43
CA LEU A 378 5.75 -9.98 31.82
C LEU A 378 5.59 -8.75 32.74
N GLU A 379 6.17 -7.60 32.36
CA GLU A 379 6.01 -6.35 33.12
C GLU A 379 4.54 -5.86 33.13
N ALA A 380 3.84 -5.94 32.01
CA ALA A 380 2.42 -5.63 31.95
C ALA A 380 1.60 -6.59 32.86
N SER A 381 1.92 -7.88 32.87
CA SER A 381 1.27 -8.87 33.74
C SER A 381 1.52 -8.58 35.21
N LYS A 382 2.74 -8.21 35.60
CA LYS A 382 3.09 -7.78 36.96
C LYS A 382 2.25 -6.57 37.39
N LEU A 383 2.14 -5.57 36.54
CA LEU A 383 1.32 -4.39 36.82
C LEU A 383 -0.14 -4.76 37.03
N LEU A 384 -0.72 -5.59 36.12
CA LEU A 384 -2.12 -5.98 36.19
C LEU A 384 -2.46 -6.81 37.43
N LEU A 385 -1.58 -7.74 37.83
CA LEU A 385 -1.76 -8.50 39.08
C LEU A 385 -1.63 -7.60 40.32
N LYS A 386 -0.69 -6.64 40.33
CA LYS A 386 -0.58 -5.63 41.40
C LYS A 386 -1.84 -4.77 41.53
N LEU A 387 -2.55 -4.53 40.44
CA LEU A 387 -3.84 -3.83 40.43
C LEU A 387 -5.01 -4.69 40.87
N GLY A 388 -4.80 -5.99 41.12
CA GLY A 388 -5.84 -6.93 41.59
C GLY A 388 -6.67 -7.53 40.45
N VAL A 389 -6.23 -7.51 39.20
CA VAL A 389 -6.93 -8.20 38.10
C VAL A 389 -6.93 -9.71 38.38
N ASP A 390 -8.10 -10.33 38.33
CA ASP A 390 -8.26 -11.77 38.66
C ASP A 390 -7.47 -12.64 37.67
N ILE A 391 -6.45 -13.33 38.20
CA ILE A 391 -5.58 -14.24 37.46
C ILE A 391 -6.33 -15.50 36.97
N ASN A 392 -7.42 -15.86 37.67
CA ASN A 392 -8.21 -17.03 37.40
C ASN A 392 -9.51 -16.75 36.62
N ALA A 393 -9.69 -15.52 36.17
CA ALA A 393 -10.81 -15.15 35.31
C ALA A 393 -10.89 -16.05 34.08
N VAL A 394 -12.11 -16.36 33.65
CA VAL A 394 -12.42 -17.18 32.48
C VAL A 394 -13.35 -16.39 31.56
N ASN A 395 -12.98 -16.23 30.30
CA ASN A 395 -13.81 -15.53 29.31
C ASN A 395 -14.93 -16.44 28.75
N ASP A 396 -15.76 -15.84 27.88
CA ASP A 396 -16.87 -16.58 27.25
C ASP A 396 -16.43 -17.75 26.36
N SER A 397 -15.17 -17.76 25.93
CA SER A 397 -14.58 -18.87 25.17
C SER A 397 -14.01 -19.99 26.06
N GLY A 398 -14.07 -19.85 27.39
CA GLY A 398 -13.47 -20.79 28.34
C GLY A 398 -11.94 -20.64 28.40
N GLU A 399 -11.43 -19.47 28.11
CA GLU A 399 -9.98 -19.19 28.06
C GLU A 399 -9.56 -18.34 29.27
N THR A 400 -8.34 -18.52 29.74
CA THR A 400 -7.69 -17.80 30.84
C THR A 400 -6.41 -17.11 30.34
N ALA A 401 -5.75 -16.34 31.21
CA ALA A 401 -4.43 -15.76 30.89
C ALA A 401 -3.39 -16.84 30.50
N MET A 402 -3.47 -18.07 31.09
CA MET A 402 -2.59 -19.19 30.74
C MET A 402 -2.80 -19.67 29.30
N HIS A 403 -4.05 -19.68 28.80
CA HIS A 403 -4.32 -19.94 27.36
C HIS A 403 -3.70 -18.87 26.47
N GLY A 404 -3.76 -17.60 26.89
CA GLY A 404 -3.12 -16.49 26.19
C GLY A 404 -1.61 -16.66 26.08
N ALA A 405 -0.94 -16.97 27.19
CA ALA A 405 0.50 -17.22 27.24
C ALA A 405 0.90 -18.39 26.31
N ALA A 406 0.07 -19.43 26.22
CA ALA A 406 0.28 -20.53 25.28
C ALA A 406 0.09 -20.11 23.81
N TYR A 407 -0.89 -19.25 23.50
CA TYR A 407 -1.08 -18.72 22.14
C TYR A 407 0.11 -17.89 21.64
N LYS A 408 0.74 -17.14 22.53
CA LYS A 408 1.89 -16.27 22.18
C LYS A 408 3.27 -16.94 22.41
N ASN A 409 3.30 -18.18 22.85
CA ASN A 409 4.53 -18.90 23.15
C ASN A 409 5.42 -18.19 24.20
N LEU A 410 4.85 -17.90 25.37
CA LEU A 410 5.46 -17.13 26.47
C LEU A 410 5.84 -18.01 27.67
N PRO A 411 6.96 -18.76 27.64
CA PRO A 411 7.32 -19.70 28.71
C PRO A 411 7.58 -19.02 30.07
N LYS A 412 8.14 -17.81 30.09
CA LYS A 412 8.40 -17.07 31.33
C LYS A 412 7.10 -16.55 31.94
N VAL A 413 6.15 -16.11 31.10
CA VAL A 413 4.82 -15.68 31.58
C VAL A 413 4.03 -16.87 32.13
N VAL A 414 4.13 -18.06 31.50
CA VAL A 414 3.53 -19.30 32.03
C VAL A 414 3.99 -19.57 33.46
N LYS A 415 5.30 -19.53 33.72
CA LYS A 415 5.87 -19.74 35.07
C LYS A 415 5.43 -18.67 36.06
N TYR A 416 5.48 -17.40 35.60
CA TYR A 416 5.08 -16.26 36.42
C TYR A 416 3.59 -16.34 36.84
N LEU A 417 2.70 -16.74 35.94
CA LEU A 417 1.29 -16.92 36.27
C LEU A 417 1.09 -18.02 37.33
N ASP A 418 1.79 -19.16 37.22
CA ASP A 418 1.74 -20.24 38.23
C ASP A 418 2.25 -19.76 39.59
N GLU A 419 3.40 -19.11 39.64
CA GLU A 419 4.02 -18.59 40.87
C GLU A 419 3.12 -17.55 41.57
N ASN A 420 2.21 -16.89 40.85
CA ASN A 420 1.29 -15.90 41.38
C ASN A 420 -0.15 -16.40 41.54
N GLY A 421 -0.36 -17.72 41.55
CA GLY A 421 -1.63 -18.34 41.97
C GLY A 421 -2.60 -18.67 40.84
N ALA A 422 -2.12 -18.81 39.60
CA ALA A 422 -2.96 -19.34 38.52
C ALA A 422 -3.39 -20.79 38.85
N ASN A 423 -4.67 -20.97 39.11
CA ASN A 423 -5.22 -22.25 39.55
C ASN A 423 -5.32 -23.26 38.41
N ILE A 424 -4.54 -24.35 38.48
CA ILE A 424 -4.51 -25.40 37.48
C ILE A 424 -5.88 -26.02 37.20
N LYS A 425 -6.73 -26.17 38.24
CA LYS A 425 -8.10 -26.68 38.08
C LYS A 425 -8.99 -25.76 37.24
N VAL A 426 -8.60 -24.49 37.06
CA VAL A 426 -9.31 -23.51 36.25
C VAL A 426 -8.74 -23.50 34.82
N TRP A 427 -7.42 -23.35 34.68
CA TRP A 427 -6.82 -23.16 33.37
C TRP A 427 -6.53 -24.46 32.59
N HIS A 428 -6.41 -25.62 33.28
CA HIS A 428 -6.21 -26.91 32.60
C HIS A 428 -7.53 -27.51 32.07
N LYS A 429 -8.43 -26.66 31.63
CA LYS A 429 -9.69 -27.06 30.98
C LYS A 429 -9.61 -26.79 29.48
N ARG A 430 -10.34 -27.58 28.70
CA ARG A 430 -10.50 -27.36 27.28
C ARG A 430 -11.38 -26.13 27.06
N ASN A 431 -10.88 -25.17 26.26
CA ASN A 431 -11.69 -24.06 25.81
C ASN A 431 -12.80 -24.49 24.82
N LYS A 432 -13.68 -23.61 24.38
CA LYS A 432 -14.74 -23.92 23.38
C LYS A 432 -14.24 -24.50 22.05
N ARG A 433 -12.94 -24.42 21.80
CA ARG A 433 -12.27 -25.01 20.61
C ARG A 433 -11.67 -26.40 20.89
N GLY A 434 -11.81 -26.89 22.11
CA GLY A 434 -11.32 -28.20 22.52
C GLY A 434 -9.84 -28.25 22.91
N SER A 435 -9.18 -27.12 23.10
CA SER A 435 -7.74 -27.05 23.39
C SER A 435 -7.48 -26.58 24.81
N THR A 436 -6.52 -27.22 25.48
CA THR A 436 -5.89 -26.74 26.72
C THR A 436 -4.68 -25.87 26.39
N PRO A 437 -4.11 -25.09 27.34
CA PRO A 437 -2.86 -24.36 27.11
C PRO A 437 -1.74 -25.25 26.57
N TYR A 438 -1.58 -26.47 27.05
CA TYR A 438 -0.59 -27.41 26.56
C TYR A 438 -0.82 -27.77 25.07
N LEU A 439 -2.06 -28.10 24.70
CA LEU A 439 -2.42 -28.42 23.32
C LEU A 439 -2.22 -27.19 22.40
N ILE A 440 -2.51 -26.00 22.88
CA ILE A 440 -2.25 -24.74 22.13
C ILE A 440 -0.76 -24.58 21.85
N ALA A 441 0.10 -24.73 22.86
CA ALA A 441 1.55 -24.67 22.72
C ALA A 441 2.10 -25.79 21.82
N ALA A 442 1.45 -26.96 21.81
CA ALA A 442 1.76 -28.08 20.92
C ALA A 442 1.25 -27.88 19.46
N GLY A 443 0.68 -26.71 19.14
CA GLY A 443 0.20 -26.37 17.80
C GLY A 443 -1.22 -26.81 17.46
N TYR A 444 -1.97 -27.40 18.41
CA TYR A 444 -3.39 -27.78 18.24
C TYR A 444 -4.31 -26.55 18.42
N ARG A 445 -4.19 -25.61 17.47
CA ARG A 445 -4.98 -24.38 17.39
C ARG A 445 -5.30 -24.06 15.94
N PRO A 446 -6.36 -23.26 15.63
CA PRO A 446 -6.66 -22.87 14.25
C PRO A 446 -5.48 -22.14 13.61
N GLY A 447 -5.09 -22.59 12.40
CA GLY A 447 -3.92 -22.08 11.67
C GLY A 447 -2.81 -23.13 11.55
N ASN A 448 -1.76 -22.81 10.81
CA ASN A 448 -0.62 -23.71 10.60
C ASN A 448 0.55 -23.35 11.53
N PHE A 449 0.35 -23.55 12.84
CA PHE A 449 1.33 -23.19 13.87
C PHE A 449 2.28 -24.36 14.16
N LYS A 450 3.58 -24.02 14.32
CA LYS A 450 4.58 -24.97 14.81
C LYS A 450 4.46 -25.11 16.34
N PRO A 451 4.75 -26.30 16.91
CA PRO A 451 4.85 -26.45 18.36
C PRO A 451 5.96 -25.57 18.95
N SER A 452 5.67 -24.91 20.07
CA SER A 452 6.67 -24.21 20.87
C SER A 452 7.24 -25.15 21.94
N ARG A 453 8.44 -25.68 21.71
CA ARG A 453 9.09 -26.62 22.64
C ARG A 453 9.30 -26.00 24.02
N GLU A 454 9.70 -24.74 24.08
CA GLU A 454 9.98 -24.02 25.34
C GLU A 454 8.70 -23.80 26.15
N THR A 455 7.62 -23.36 25.51
CA THR A 455 6.34 -23.15 26.17
C THR A 455 5.71 -24.48 26.62
N MET A 456 5.81 -25.52 25.79
CA MET A 456 5.38 -26.87 26.18
C MET A 456 6.17 -27.37 27.39
N ALA A 457 7.48 -27.16 27.45
CA ALA A 457 8.31 -27.55 28.60
C ALA A 457 7.91 -26.79 29.86
N ALA A 458 7.71 -25.46 29.77
CA ALA A 458 7.26 -24.65 30.89
C ALA A 458 5.90 -25.08 31.42
N ILE A 459 4.92 -25.35 30.53
CA ILE A 459 3.60 -25.82 30.93
C ILE A 459 3.70 -27.23 31.59
N LYS A 460 4.51 -28.14 31.03
CA LYS A 460 4.73 -29.48 31.66
C LYS A 460 5.35 -29.36 33.03
N GLU A 461 6.35 -28.50 33.22
CA GLU A 461 6.98 -28.26 34.53
C GLU A 461 5.96 -27.79 35.56
N VAL A 462 5.12 -26.83 35.19
CA VAL A 462 4.01 -26.34 36.04
C VAL A 462 3.01 -27.47 36.34
N MET A 463 2.61 -28.25 35.33
CA MET A 463 1.68 -29.37 35.51
C MET A 463 2.24 -30.43 36.44
N ALA A 464 3.51 -30.81 36.27
CA ALA A 464 4.17 -31.79 37.14
C ALA A 464 4.23 -31.33 38.61
N LYS A 465 4.53 -30.04 38.85
CA LYS A 465 4.50 -29.43 40.19
C LYS A 465 3.16 -29.60 40.89
N HIS A 466 2.06 -29.64 40.13
CA HIS A 466 0.71 -29.81 40.62
C HIS A 466 0.16 -31.24 40.50
N GLY A 467 0.99 -32.22 40.11
CA GLY A 467 0.60 -33.62 39.94
C GLY A 467 -0.40 -33.88 38.81
N VAL A 468 -0.35 -33.07 37.76
CA VAL A 468 -1.26 -33.17 36.61
C VAL A 468 -0.49 -33.58 35.36
N GLU A 469 -0.95 -34.61 34.67
CA GLU A 469 -0.36 -35.04 33.41
C GLU A 469 -0.81 -34.19 32.23
N PRO A 470 0.07 -33.99 31.19
CA PRO A 470 -0.29 -33.31 29.97
C PRO A 470 -1.48 -33.98 29.26
N THR A 471 -2.42 -33.17 28.81
CA THR A 471 -3.57 -33.65 28.03
C THR A 471 -3.07 -34.30 26.74
N GLU A 472 -3.42 -35.56 26.49
CA GLU A 472 -3.12 -36.22 25.23
C GLU A 472 -3.73 -35.46 24.04
N ALA A 473 -2.97 -35.37 22.95
CA ALA A 473 -3.47 -34.80 21.71
C ALA A 473 -4.65 -35.65 21.20
N PRO A 474 -5.73 -35.05 20.70
CA PRO A 474 -6.78 -35.82 20.06
C PRO A 474 -6.18 -36.62 18.89
N PRO A 475 -6.60 -37.89 18.69
CA PRO A 475 -6.00 -38.79 17.69
C PRO A 475 -6.07 -38.29 16.24
N THR A 476 -6.90 -37.32 15.96
CA THR A 476 -6.97 -36.59 14.71
C THR A 476 -7.13 -35.11 14.97
N ARG A 477 -6.38 -34.29 14.21
CA ARG A 477 -6.54 -32.83 14.17
C ARG A 477 -7.98 -32.55 13.72
N VAL A 478 -8.89 -32.33 14.64
CA VAL A 478 -10.27 -31.95 14.31
C VAL A 478 -10.20 -30.53 13.75
N ASP A 479 -10.34 -30.41 12.42
CA ASP A 479 -10.52 -29.11 11.78
C ASP A 479 -11.78 -28.46 12.38
N PRO A 480 -11.67 -27.39 13.20
CA PRO A 480 -12.84 -26.76 13.80
C PRO A 480 -13.79 -26.17 12.76
N TYR A 481 -13.39 -26.09 11.51
CA TYR A 481 -14.21 -25.70 10.38
C TYR A 481 -14.92 -26.88 9.67
N ALA A 482 -14.48 -28.13 9.90
CA ALA A 482 -15.09 -29.32 9.32
C ALA A 482 -16.58 -29.50 9.70
N LYS A 483 -16.95 -29.13 10.94
CA LYS A 483 -18.36 -29.17 11.39
C LYS A 483 -19.24 -28.07 10.80
N LYS A 484 -18.67 -26.92 10.40
CA LYS A 484 -19.42 -25.87 9.67
C LYS A 484 -19.69 -26.26 8.22
N THR A 485 -18.78 -26.99 7.57
CA THR A 485 -18.98 -27.51 6.21
C THR A 485 -20.04 -28.60 6.17
N ALA A 486 -20.11 -29.51 7.16
CA ALA A 486 -21.11 -30.57 7.20
C ALA A 486 -22.55 -30.07 7.48
N ARG A 487 -22.73 -28.99 8.21
CA ARG A 487 -24.06 -28.41 8.52
C ARG A 487 -24.59 -27.47 7.45
N ASN A 488 -23.70 -26.90 6.61
CA ASN A 488 -24.06 -26.03 5.49
C ASN A 488 -24.25 -26.77 4.15
N ASN A 489 -23.90 -28.07 4.06
CA ASN A 489 -24.09 -28.86 2.85
C ASN A 489 -25.54 -29.31 2.59
N LYS A 490 -26.51 -28.95 3.47
CA LYS A 490 -27.94 -29.18 3.18
C LYS A 490 -28.65 -27.99 2.52
N SER A 491 -28.01 -26.85 2.37
CA SER A 491 -28.56 -25.73 1.59
C SER A 491 -27.49 -24.67 1.33
N LYS A 492 -26.67 -24.85 0.29
CA LYS A 492 -26.17 -23.76 -0.58
C LYS A 492 -25.18 -24.28 -1.61
N LYS A 493 -25.36 -23.89 -2.85
CA LYS A 493 -24.48 -24.03 -3.99
C LYS A 493 -23.03 -23.61 -3.65
N ARG A 494 -22.07 -24.43 -4.14
CA ARG A 494 -20.61 -24.22 -4.26
C ARG A 494 -20.13 -22.79 -4.07
N THR A 495 -19.40 -22.51 -2.99
CA THR A 495 -18.50 -21.35 -2.92
C THR A 495 -17.13 -21.79 -3.40
N THR A 496 -16.71 -21.27 -4.54
CA THR A 496 -15.35 -21.36 -5.07
C THR A 496 -14.36 -20.81 -4.04
N ARG A 497 -13.28 -21.56 -3.74
CA ARG A 497 -12.13 -21.02 -2.99
C ARG A 497 -11.62 -19.77 -3.72
N GLN A 498 -11.41 -18.69 -3.01
CA GLN A 498 -10.82 -17.49 -3.61
C GLN A 498 -9.42 -17.83 -4.18
N PRO A 499 -9.10 -17.38 -5.40
CA PRO A 499 -7.78 -17.58 -5.99
C PRO A 499 -6.66 -17.00 -5.11
N ILE A 500 -5.52 -17.68 -5.08
CA ILE A 500 -4.30 -17.19 -4.46
C ILE A 500 -3.69 -16.13 -5.37
N LYS A 501 -3.53 -14.91 -4.91
CA LYS A 501 -2.80 -13.88 -5.64
C LYS A 501 -1.30 -14.18 -5.56
N LEU A 502 -0.69 -14.52 -6.70
CA LEU A 502 0.76 -14.72 -6.80
C LEU A 502 1.52 -13.40 -7.00
N PHE A 503 0.86 -12.38 -7.53
CA PHE A 503 1.39 -11.03 -7.68
C PHE A 503 0.54 -10.06 -6.86
N ASN A 504 1.19 -9.32 -5.96
CA ASN A 504 0.53 -8.42 -5.02
C ASN A 504 0.27 -7.02 -5.58
N GLY A 505 0.87 -6.67 -6.74
CA GLY A 505 0.76 -5.36 -7.40
C GLY A 505 1.69 -4.27 -6.82
N TRP A 506 2.55 -4.61 -5.85
CA TRP A 506 3.41 -3.62 -5.18
C TRP A 506 4.90 -3.91 -5.30
N ASN A 507 5.30 -5.19 -5.27
CA ASN A 507 6.68 -5.64 -5.31
C ASN A 507 6.76 -7.08 -5.83
N LEU A 508 7.97 -7.63 -5.86
CA LEU A 508 8.26 -9.01 -6.28
C LEU A 508 8.24 -10.01 -5.12
N GLU A 509 7.54 -9.75 -4.03
CA GLU A 509 7.44 -10.67 -2.91
C GLU A 509 6.80 -12.01 -3.35
N GLY A 510 7.42 -13.12 -2.95
CA GLY A 510 7.05 -14.47 -3.39
C GLY A 510 7.66 -14.88 -4.73
N TRP A 511 8.57 -14.05 -5.27
CA TRP A 511 9.28 -14.28 -6.51
C TRP A 511 10.79 -14.02 -6.38
N THR A 512 11.59 -14.83 -7.06
CA THR A 512 13.05 -14.69 -7.12
C THR A 512 13.49 -14.46 -8.57
N ILE A 513 14.27 -13.40 -8.82
CA ILE A 513 14.88 -13.15 -10.13
C ILE A 513 16.03 -14.12 -10.32
N GLN A 514 16.00 -14.84 -11.44
CA GLN A 514 17.05 -15.77 -11.86
C GLN A 514 17.87 -15.13 -13.00
N ASN A 515 19.18 -15.17 -12.87
CA ASN A 515 20.15 -14.61 -13.82
C ASN A 515 20.01 -13.08 -14.04
N LYS A 516 20.18 -12.62 -15.29
CA LYS A 516 20.24 -11.19 -15.67
C LYS A 516 18.89 -10.63 -16.13
N GLY A 517 17.76 -11.27 -15.81
CA GLY A 517 16.43 -10.74 -16.09
C GLY A 517 16.20 -9.42 -15.35
N ARG A 518 15.59 -8.44 -16.01
CA ARG A 518 15.23 -7.17 -15.40
C ARG A 518 13.72 -7.09 -15.30
N PHE A 519 13.24 -6.97 -14.05
CA PHE A 519 11.83 -6.90 -13.71
C PHE A 519 11.61 -5.76 -12.73
N SER A 520 10.60 -4.94 -12.97
CA SER A 520 10.20 -3.87 -12.07
C SER A 520 8.68 -3.93 -11.79
N VAL A 521 8.25 -3.26 -10.74
CA VAL A 521 6.82 -3.11 -10.43
C VAL A 521 6.49 -1.64 -10.31
N GLU A 522 5.65 -1.14 -11.21
CA GLU A 522 5.20 0.25 -11.24
C GLU A 522 3.70 0.31 -11.49
N ASP A 523 3.00 1.17 -10.77
CA ASP A 523 1.55 1.41 -10.92
C ASP A 523 0.67 0.15 -10.85
N GLY A 524 1.06 -0.84 -10.05
CA GLY A 524 0.33 -2.10 -9.91
C GLY A 524 0.59 -3.11 -11.04
N VAL A 525 1.59 -2.88 -11.88
CA VAL A 525 1.94 -3.68 -13.04
C VAL A 525 3.37 -4.20 -12.90
N LEU A 526 3.57 -5.48 -13.15
CA LEU A 526 4.88 -6.09 -13.31
C LEU A 526 5.35 -5.85 -14.74
N LYS A 527 6.50 -5.20 -14.89
CA LYS A 527 7.14 -4.89 -16.16
C LYS A 527 8.33 -5.80 -16.41
N ILE A 528 8.50 -6.22 -17.66
CA ILE A 528 9.72 -6.84 -18.14
C ILE A 528 10.52 -5.74 -18.85
N ASP A 529 11.67 -5.37 -18.26
CA ASP A 529 12.55 -4.33 -18.80
C ASP A 529 13.70 -4.92 -19.63
N GLY A 530 13.55 -6.19 -20.08
CA GLY A 530 14.53 -6.92 -20.86
C GLY A 530 15.52 -7.73 -20.01
N GLY A 531 16.68 -8.06 -20.59
CA GLY A 531 17.67 -8.94 -19.98
C GLY A 531 17.44 -10.42 -20.30
N THR A 532 18.41 -11.27 -19.97
CA THR A 532 18.31 -12.73 -20.12
C THR A 532 18.14 -13.38 -18.76
N GLY A 533 16.99 -14.03 -18.54
CA GLY A 533 16.67 -14.67 -17.26
C GLY A 533 15.17 -14.82 -17.06
N TRP A 534 14.77 -15.16 -15.86
CA TRP A 534 13.37 -15.37 -15.54
C TRP A 534 13.02 -15.04 -14.09
N LEU A 535 11.78 -14.69 -13.85
CA LEU A 535 11.19 -14.48 -12.54
C LEU A 535 10.56 -15.78 -12.08
N ARG A 536 11.03 -16.38 -10.99
CA ARG A 536 10.60 -17.68 -10.47
C ARG A 536 9.76 -17.51 -9.22
N SER A 537 8.60 -18.18 -9.13
CA SER A 537 7.85 -18.26 -7.87
C SER A 537 8.65 -18.99 -6.79
N ASP A 538 8.59 -18.52 -5.54
CA ASP A 538 9.30 -19.17 -4.42
C ASP A 538 8.70 -20.52 -4.04
N LYS A 539 7.40 -20.72 -4.32
CA LYS A 539 6.67 -21.96 -4.05
C LYS A 539 6.46 -22.79 -5.31
N THR A 540 6.30 -24.10 -5.12
CA THR A 540 5.95 -25.05 -6.18
C THR A 540 4.46 -25.36 -6.14
N TYR A 541 3.92 -25.72 -7.33
CA TYR A 541 2.51 -26.00 -7.53
C TYR A 541 2.35 -27.28 -8.37
N SER A 542 1.33 -28.10 -8.06
CA SER A 542 1.04 -29.35 -8.78
C SER A 542 -0.15 -29.20 -9.73
N ASP A 543 -1.34 -29.34 -9.22
CA ASP A 543 -2.58 -29.19 -9.99
C ASP A 543 -3.21 -27.82 -9.71
N PHE A 544 -3.30 -26.98 -10.73
CA PHE A 544 -3.75 -25.60 -10.61
C PHE A 544 -4.44 -25.08 -11.86
N THR A 545 -5.21 -24.03 -11.72
CA THR A 545 -5.58 -23.09 -12.78
C THR A 545 -4.94 -21.75 -12.48
N LEU A 546 -4.04 -21.30 -13.37
CA LEU A 546 -3.33 -20.02 -13.30
C LEU A 546 -4.00 -19.05 -14.27
N VAL A 547 -4.42 -17.89 -13.76
CA VAL A 547 -4.99 -16.80 -14.57
C VAL A 547 -4.00 -15.65 -14.55
N MET A 548 -3.60 -15.18 -15.73
CA MET A 548 -2.66 -14.08 -15.90
C MET A 548 -3.18 -13.07 -16.92
N GLU A 549 -3.09 -11.79 -16.61
CA GLU A 549 -3.35 -10.74 -17.60
C GLU A 549 -2.04 -10.07 -18.00
N PHE A 550 -1.78 -10.00 -19.31
CA PHE A 550 -0.56 -9.42 -19.88
C PHE A 550 -0.88 -8.60 -21.13
N ARG A 551 0.02 -7.67 -21.48
CA ARG A 551 -0.01 -6.96 -22.76
C ARG A 551 1.38 -6.78 -23.33
N PHE A 552 1.49 -6.80 -24.65
CA PHE A 552 2.67 -6.35 -25.37
C PHE A 552 2.63 -4.84 -25.50
N LEU A 553 3.71 -4.16 -25.19
CA LEU A 553 3.83 -2.70 -25.38
C LEU A 553 4.35 -2.35 -26.77
N GLU A 554 5.01 -3.30 -27.44
CA GLU A 554 5.53 -3.17 -28.80
C GLU A 554 5.29 -4.45 -29.62
N PRO A 555 5.20 -4.34 -30.95
CA PRO A 555 5.08 -5.49 -31.81
C PRO A 555 6.30 -6.43 -31.72
N LYS A 556 6.06 -7.75 -31.86
CA LYS A 556 7.09 -8.81 -31.79
C LYS A 556 7.78 -8.97 -30.45
N ALA A 557 7.29 -8.34 -29.38
CA ALA A 557 7.78 -8.60 -28.04
C ALA A 557 7.66 -10.09 -27.69
N ASN A 558 8.67 -10.61 -26.99
CA ASN A 558 8.79 -12.03 -26.68
C ASN A 558 9.01 -12.28 -25.18
N SER A 559 8.24 -13.20 -24.64
CA SER A 559 8.34 -13.74 -23.29
C SER A 559 7.80 -15.17 -23.26
N GLY A 560 7.73 -15.78 -22.09
CA GLY A 560 7.15 -17.09 -21.87
C GLY A 560 6.70 -17.29 -20.43
N ILE A 561 5.69 -18.12 -20.26
CA ILE A 561 5.22 -18.51 -18.94
C ILE A 561 5.70 -19.94 -18.69
N PHE A 562 6.60 -20.10 -17.72
CA PHE A 562 7.08 -21.39 -17.29
C PHE A 562 6.13 -22.02 -16.27
N VAL A 563 5.89 -23.31 -16.39
CA VAL A 563 5.06 -24.08 -15.46
C VAL A 563 5.71 -25.41 -15.12
N ARG A 564 5.55 -25.82 -13.86
CA ARG A 564 6.11 -27.08 -13.34
C ARG A 564 7.61 -27.22 -13.63
N THR A 565 8.35 -26.11 -13.44
CA THR A 565 9.80 -26.06 -13.66
C THR A 565 10.59 -26.44 -12.41
N GLY A 566 11.86 -26.85 -12.61
CA GLY A 566 12.83 -27.02 -11.54
C GLY A 566 13.23 -25.70 -10.87
N PRO A 567 13.96 -25.78 -9.73
CA PRO A 567 14.43 -24.62 -9.00
C PRO A 567 15.67 -23.97 -9.63
N THR A 568 16.36 -24.67 -10.50
CA THR A 568 17.66 -24.31 -11.07
C THR A 568 17.54 -23.81 -12.50
N SER A 569 18.53 -23.04 -12.92
CA SER A 569 18.68 -22.51 -14.27
C SER A 569 19.81 -23.21 -14.99
N LYS A 570 19.72 -23.31 -16.32
CA LYS A 570 20.84 -23.77 -17.16
C LYS A 570 22.03 -22.84 -17.00
N LYS A 571 23.23 -23.40 -17.05
CA LYS A 571 24.50 -22.67 -17.05
C LYS A 571 24.88 -22.19 -18.46
N ASP A 572 23.90 -21.77 -19.26
CA ASP A 572 24.10 -21.14 -20.57
C ASP A 572 23.89 -19.62 -20.46
N GLU A 573 24.15 -18.90 -21.53
CA GLU A 573 24.03 -17.44 -21.61
C GLU A 573 22.61 -16.92 -21.36
N ASN A 574 21.59 -17.75 -21.58
CA ASN A 574 20.17 -17.39 -21.41
C ASN A 574 19.70 -17.61 -19.97
N GLY A 575 20.29 -18.60 -19.26
CA GLY A 575 19.98 -18.88 -17.87
C GLY A 575 18.54 -19.22 -17.57
N TRP A 576 17.82 -19.84 -18.53
CA TRP A 576 16.43 -20.26 -18.35
C TRP A 576 16.32 -21.54 -17.52
N PRO A 577 15.11 -21.96 -17.09
CA PRO A 577 14.95 -23.17 -16.31
C PRO A 577 15.62 -24.39 -16.97
N ASP A 578 16.27 -25.22 -16.18
CA ASP A 578 16.94 -26.43 -16.68
C ASP A 578 15.97 -27.51 -17.13
N HIS A 579 14.77 -27.55 -16.54
CA HIS A 579 13.67 -28.42 -16.97
C HIS A 579 12.30 -27.81 -16.63
N GLY A 580 11.30 -28.13 -17.44
CA GLY A 580 9.93 -27.66 -17.29
C GLY A 580 9.24 -27.44 -18.63
N TYR A 581 8.13 -26.74 -18.61
CA TYR A 581 7.34 -26.43 -19.79
C TYR A 581 7.12 -24.93 -19.89
N GLN A 582 7.23 -24.40 -21.11
CA GLN A 582 6.97 -22.99 -21.42
C GLN A 582 5.72 -22.85 -22.27
N ILE A 583 4.83 -21.97 -21.89
CA ILE A 583 3.76 -21.46 -22.73
C ILE A 583 4.28 -20.18 -23.38
N GLN A 584 4.34 -20.16 -24.70
CA GLN A 584 4.87 -19.02 -25.47
C GLN A 584 4.00 -17.79 -25.28
N CYS A 585 4.64 -16.67 -24.98
CA CYS A 585 4.04 -15.35 -24.84
C CYS A 585 4.76 -14.40 -25.82
N MET A 586 4.57 -14.63 -27.12
CA MET A 586 5.20 -13.86 -28.20
C MET A 586 4.13 -13.25 -29.10
N ASP A 587 4.30 -12.00 -29.44
CA ASP A 587 3.38 -11.25 -30.31
C ASP A 587 3.48 -11.70 -31.77
N THR A 588 3.07 -12.93 -32.04
CA THR A 588 3.05 -13.52 -33.39
C THR A 588 1.97 -14.58 -33.51
N LEU A 589 1.47 -14.72 -34.75
CA LEU A 589 0.52 -15.78 -35.16
C LEU A 589 1.18 -16.86 -36.06
N THR A 590 2.49 -16.77 -36.29
CA THR A 590 3.25 -17.67 -37.16
C THR A 590 4.50 -18.21 -36.46
N GLY A 591 5.07 -19.30 -36.97
CA GLY A 591 6.28 -19.92 -36.39
C GLY A 591 5.98 -20.65 -35.07
N LYS A 592 6.38 -20.08 -33.96
CA LYS A 592 6.02 -20.51 -32.60
C LYS A 592 5.05 -19.48 -32.00
N PRO A 593 3.77 -19.53 -32.38
CA PRO A 593 2.84 -18.46 -32.04
C PRO A 593 2.46 -18.44 -30.57
N LEU A 594 1.79 -17.38 -30.17
CA LEU A 594 1.20 -17.19 -28.85
C LEU A 594 0.44 -18.44 -28.40
N ALA A 595 0.55 -18.84 -27.14
CA ALA A 595 -0.02 -20.05 -26.52
C ALA A 595 0.56 -21.41 -27.01
N THR A 596 1.59 -21.43 -27.85
CA THR A 596 2.34 -22.65 -28.13
C THR A 596 3.06 -23.15 -26.89
N MET A 597 3.09 -24.47 -26.67
CA MET A 597 3.82 -25.07 -25.57
C MET A 597 5.15 -25.69 -26.02
N LEU A 598 6.22 -25.41 -25.29
CA LEU A 598 7.56 -25.85 -25.59
C LEU A 598 8.16 -26.60 -24.38
N PRO A 599 8.91 -27.72 -24.60
CA PRO A 599 9.66 -28.38 -23.55
C PRO A 599 11.02 -27.70 -23.32
N TYR A 600 11.37 -27.51 -22.07
CA TYR A 600 12.69 -27.07 -21.63
C TYR A 600 13.32 -28.16 -20.77
N GLY A 601 14.10 -29.05 -21.38
CA GLY A 601 14.70 -30.18 -20.67
C GLY A 601 13.68 -31.17 -20.07
N ALA A 602 12.39 -30.93 -20.24
CA ALA A 602 11.33 -31.84 -19.83
C ALA A 602 11.11 -32.97 -20.85
N PRO A 603 10.57 -34.14 -20.41
CA PRO A 603 10.20 -35.21 -21.32
C PRO A 603 9.25 -34.76 -22.43
N PRO A 604 9.28 -35.42 -23.60
CA PRO A 604 8.34 -35.15 -24.68
C PRO A 604 6.88 -35.30 -24.24
N PHE A 605 6.01 -34.54 -24.85
CA PHE A 605 4.57 -34.55 -24.60
C PHE A 605 3.81 -34.39 -25.92
N GLU A 606 2.57 -34.82 -25.93
CA GLU A 606 1.68 -34.62 -27.06
C GLU A 606 0.95 -33.27 -26.91
N HIS A 607 0.82 -32.53 -28.01
CA HIS A 607 0.06 -31.28 -27.99
C HIS A 607 -0.76 -31.10 -29.28
N LYS A 608 -1.91 -30.46 -29.11
CA LYS A 608 -2.79 -30.02 -30.19
C LYS A 608 -3.09 -28.54 -29.99
N SER A 609 -2.79 -27.72 -30.99
CA SER A 609 -3.09 -26.27 -30.99
C SER A 609 -4.05 -25.94 -32.12
N ASP A 610 -5.02 -25.07 -31.82
CA ASP A 610 -6.03 -24.57 -32.77
C ASP A 610 -5.64 -23.15 -33.21
N LEU A 611 -5.10 -23.04 -34.44
CA LEU A 611 -4.64 -21.75 -34.98
C LEU A 611 -5.82 -20.84 -35.39
N GLU A 612 -6.97 -21.36 -35.75
CA GLU A 612 -8.14 -20.54 -36.06
C GLU A 612 -8.75 -19.97 -34.77
N ALA A 613 -8.80 -20.76 -33.71
CA ALA A 613 -9.16 -20.28 -32.37
C ALA A 613 -8.20 -19.21 -31.89
N LEU A 614 -6.87 -19.37 -32.14
CA LEU A 614 -5.86 -18.38 -31.80
C LEU A 614 -6.08 -17.05 -32.53
N LYS A 615 -6.33 -17.08 -33.85
CA LYS A 615 -6.62 -15.86 -34.62
C LYS A 615 -7.83 -15.09 -34.08
N LYS A 616 -8.88 -15.81 -33.64
CA LYS A 616 -10.08 -15.22 -33.04
C LYS A 616 -9.81 -14.64 -31.63
N ALA A 617 -8.91 -15.26 -30.90
CA ALA A 617 -8.59 -14.86 -29.53
C ALA A 617 -7.55 -13.71 -29.45
N TYR A 618 -6.72 -13.56 -30.49
CA TYR A 618 -5.60 -12.61 -30.51
C TYR A 618 -6.08 -11.15 -30.51
N LYS A 619 -5.32 -10.30 -29.84
CA LYS A 619 -5.47 -8.83 -29.81
C LYS A 619 -4.13 -8.18 -30.13
N PRO A 620 -4.09 -7.04 -30.86
CA PRO A 620 -2.83 -6.36 -31.18
C PRO A 620 -2.13 -5.77 -29.95
N ALA A 621 -0.84 -5.45 -30.11
CA ALA A 621 -0.04 -4.78 -29.08
C ALA A 621 -0.77 -3.57 -28.47
N GLY A 622 -0.57 -3.32 -27.20
CA GLY A 622 -1.27 -2.31 -26.39
C GLY A 622 -2.56 -2.83 -25.72
N GLN A 623 -3.12 -3.92 -26.16
CA GLN A 623 -4.34 -4.50 -25.56
C GLN A 623 -4.03 -5.63 -24.58
N TRP A 624 -4.85 -5.73 -23.52
CA TRP A 624 -4.70 -6.78 -22.51
C TRP A 624 -5.23 -8.12 -23.00
N HIS A 625 -4.37 -9.13 -22.89
CA HIS A 625 -4.70 -10.56 -23.03
C HIS A 625 -4.91 -11.21 -21.68
N THR A 626 -5.69 -12.28 -21.64
CA THR A 626 -5.84 -13.13 -20.46
C THR A 626 -5.45 -14.56 -20.81
N TYR A 627 -4.45 -15.12 -20.16
CA TYR A 627 -4.20 -16.54 -20.12
C TYR A 627 -4.96 -17.20 -18.97
N GLU A 628 -5.60 -18.34 -19.26
CA GLU A 628 -6.06 -19.31 -18.27
C GLU A 628 -5.35 -20.63 -18.57
N ILE A 629 -4.41 -20.99 -17.69
CA ILE A 629 -3.56 -22.17 -17.82
C ILE A 629 -3.99 -23.19 -16.77
N THR A 630 -4.61 -24.29 -17.18
CA THR A 630 -5.04 -25.36 -16.28
C THR A 630 -4.10 -26.54 -16.39
N ALA A 631 -3.41 -26.90 -15.30
CA ALA A 631 -2.58 -28.07 -15.16
C ALA A 631 -3.28 -29.07 -14.22
N LYS A 632 -3.64 -30.24 -14.70
CA LYS A 632 -4.29 -31.32 -13.92
C LYS A 632 -3.73 -32.68 -14.31
N GLY A 633 -3.07 -33.33 -13.35
CA GLY A 633 -2.39 -34.60 -13.64
C GLY A 633 -1.43 -34.47 -14.82
N GLU A 634 -1.56 -35.33 -15.84
CA GLU A 634 -0.75 -35.31 -17.07
C GLU A 634 -1.26 -34.38 -18.15
N THR A 635 -2.29 -33.60 -17.89
CA THR A 635 -2.92 -32.72 -18.89
C THR A 635 -2.64 -31.26 -18.56
N LEU A 636 -2.36 -30.48 -19.61
CA LEU A 636 -2.26 -29.01 -19.51
C LEU A 636 -3.12 -28.40 -20.64
N LYS A 637 -3.95 -27.40 -20.29
CA LYS A 637 -4.80 -26.66 -21.21
C LYS A 637 -4.49 -25.17 -21.13
N VAL A 638 -4.42 -24.50 -22.26
CA VAL A 638 -4.19 -23.05 -22.37
C VAL A 638 -5.36 -22.42 -23.12
N LYS A 639 -6.05 -21.51 -22.41
CA LYS A 639 -7.03 -20.62 -23.04
C LYS A 639 -6.44 -19.21 -23.16
N LEU A 640 -6.72 -18.55 -24.26
CA LEU A 640 -6.43 -17.14 -24.49
C LEU A 640 -7.74 -16.38 -24.64
N ASN A 641 -7.95 -15.36 -23.81
CA ASN A 641 -9.19 -14.55 -23.81
C ASN A 641 -10.48 -15.39 -23.75
N GLY A 642 -10.44 -16.48 -22.95
CA GLY A 642 -11.54 -17.42 -22.76
C GLY A 642 -11.65 -18.53 -23.80
N ILE A 643 -10.93 -18.47 -24.93
CA ILE A 643 -10.96 -19.46 -26.01
C ILE A 643 -9.84 -20.48 -25.79
N LEU A 644 -10.16 -21.78 -25.84
CA LEU A 644 -9.18 -22.87 -25.73
C LEU A 644 -8.31 -22.93 -27.00
N ILE A 645 -6.99 -22.76 -26.81
CA ILE A 645 -6.01 -22.73 -27.90
C ILE A 645 -5.19 -24.02 -27.94
N THR A 646 -4.65 -24.44 -26.81
CA THR A 646 -3.72 -25.59 -26.76
C THR A 646 -4.13 -26.57 -25.68
N THR A 647 -4.08 -27.85 -26.03
CA THR A 647 -4.23 -28.96 -25.08
C THR A 647 -3.02 -29.87 -25.22
N CYS A 648 -2.39 -30.19 -24.06
CA CYS A 648 -1.25 -31.09 -23.98
C CYS A 648 -1.59 -32.27 -23.08
N THR A 649 -1.11 -33.45 -23.46
CA THR A 649 -1.23 -34.70 -22.70
C THR A 649 0.16 -35.31 -22.48
N SER A 650 0.23 -36.33 -21.64
CA SER A 650 1.50 -37.00 -21.30
C SER A 650 2.53 -36.12 -20.61
N ILE A 651 2.08 -35.08 -19.88
CA ILE A 651 2.92 -34.19 -19.10
C ILE A 651 3.50 -34.95 -17.90
N LYS A 652 4.82 -35.16 -17.86
CA LYS A 652 5.49 -35.98 -16.82
C LYS A 652 5.81 -35.22 -15.55
N ASN A 653 6.20 -33.93 -15.64
CA ASN A 653 6.42 -33.13 -14.44
C ASN A 653 5.09 -32.84 -13.74
N ARG A 654 4.92 -33.34 -12.52
CA ARG A 654 3.66 -33.25 -11.77
C ARG A 654 3.56 -32.01 -10.89
N SER A 655 4.70 -31.40 -10.57
CA SER A 655 4.81 -30.18 -9.75
C SER A 655 6.06 -29.41 -10.11
N GLY A 656 6.13 -28.15 -9.73
CA GLY A 656 7.28 -27.29 -9.92
C GLY A 656 6.92 -25.82 -9.77
N HIS A 657 7.88 -24.97 -10.04
CA HIS A 657 7.70 -23.52 -9.97
C HIS A 657 6.91 -23.00 -11.18
N ILE A 658 6.32 -21.82 -10.99
CA ILE A 658 5.79 -20.97 -12.05
C ILE A 658 6.83 -19.90 -12.34
N GLY A 659 7.02 -19.52 -13.61
CA GLY A 659 7.98 -18.50 -13.98
C GLY A 659 7.50 -17.59 -15.09
N ILE A 660 8.14 -16.42 -15.20
CA ILE A 660 7.94 -15.46 -16.27
C ILE A 660 9.29 -15.18 -16.90
N GLN A 661 9.41 -15.42 -18.20
CA GLN A 661 10.65 -15.19 -18.95
C GLN A 661 10.90 -13.70 -19.16
N GLY A 662 12.11 -13.25 -18.87
CA GLY A 662 12.64 -11.95 -19.29
C GLY A 662 13.48 -12.15 -20.54
N GLU A 663 13.07 -11.59 -21.68
CA GLU A 663 13.78 -11.70 -22.94
C GLU A 663 13.71 -10.37 -23.72
N HIS A 664 13.24 -10.36 -24.95
CA HIS A 664 13.22 -9.18 -25.82
C HIS A 664 11.84 -8.52 -25.86
N GLY A 665 11.84 -7.19 -25.84
CA GLY A 665 10.64 -6.38 -25.94
C GLY A 665 9.98 -6.10 -24.59
N LEU A 666 9.12 -5.08 -24.58
CA LEU A 666 8.44 -4.62 -23.39
C LEU A 666 7.10 -5.32 -23.21
N LEU A 667 6.91 -6.01 -22.10
CA LEU A 667 5.65 -6.63 -21.67
C LEU A 667 5.27 -6.17 -20.27
N GLU A 668 3.98 -6.20 -20.03
CA GLU A 668 3.41 -5.92 -18.72
C GLU A 668 2.45 -7.02 -18.27
N PHE A 669 2.45 -7.30 -16.95
CA PHE A 669 1.52 -8.20 -16.28
C PHE A 669 0.84 -7.51 -15.11
N ARG A 670 -0.48 -7.65 -14.97
CA ARG A 670 -1.20 -6.99 -13.87
C ARG A 670 -1.97 -7.92 -12.94
N LYS A 671 -2.29 -9.11 -13.37
CA LYS A 671 -3.03 -10.10 -12.60
C LYS A 671 -2.34 -11.44 -12.73
N ILE A 672 -1.94 -12.03 -11.61
CA ILE A 672 -1.37 -13.38 -11.57
C ILE A 672 -2.03 -14.08 -10.39
N GLU A 673 -3.02 -14.92 -10.68
CA GLU A 673 -3.83 -15.60 -9.67
C GLU A 673 -3.88 -17.09 -9.92
N LEU A 674 -3.86 -17.88 -8.85
CA LEU A 674 -3.84 -19.34 -8.90
C LEU A 674 -4.96 -19.94 -8.06
N SER A 675 -5.68 -20.91 -8.60
CA SER A 675 -6.67 -21.71 -7.91
C SER A 675 -6.38 -23.22 -8.07
N ALA A 676 -6.94 -24.05 -7.18
CA ALA A 676 -6.79 -25.50 -7.30
C ALA A 676 -7.52 -26.01 -8.57
N ALA A 677 -6.87 -26.84 -9.38
CA ALA A 677 -7.50 -27.44 -10.54
C ALA A 677 -8.58 -28.46 -10.10
N GLY A 678 -9.83 -28.26 -10.53
CA GLY A 678 -10.94 -29.17 -10.22
C GLY A 678 -12.25 -28.52 -9.80
N ALA A 679 -12.34 -27.17 -9.86
CA ALA A 679 -13.59 -26.45 -9.61
C ALA A 679 -14.55 -26.37 -10.81
N ASP A 680 -14.13 -26.83 -11.98
CA ASP A 680 -14.97 -26.80 -13.18
C ASP A 680 -15.90 -28.01 -13.24
N GLY A 681 -17.20 -27.74 -13.45
CA GLY A 681 -18.23 -28.74 -13.59
C GLY A 681 -17.92 -29.72 -14.74
N ALA A 682 -18.26 -30.97 -14.53
CA ALA A 682 -18.37 -31.92 -15.60
C ALA A 682 -19.26 -31.34 -16.69
N ASP A 683 -18.72 -31.17 -17.87
CA ASP A 683 -19.51 -30.92 -19.06
C ASP A 683 -20.45 -32.13 -19.24
N GLY A 684 -21.73 -31.86 -19.07
CA GLY A 684 -22.76 -32.75 -19.50
C GLY A 684 -22.65 -33.00 -21.03
N LYS A 685 -22.96 -34.17 -21.40
CA LYS A 685 -23.06 -34.65 -22.76
C LYS A 685 -23.66 -33.64 -23.73
#